data_eeaad344f0d95ae447a5d3827eb03789
#
_entry.id   eeaad344f0d95ae447a5d3827eb03789
#
_cell.length_a   1.000
_cell.length_b   1.000
_cell.length_c   1.000
_cell.angle_alpha   90.00
_cell.angle_beta   90.00
_cell.angle_gamma   90.00
#
_symmetry.space_group_name_H-M   'P 1'
#
loop_
_entity.id
_entity.type
_entity.pdbx_description
1 polymer ?
#
loop_
_entity_poly.entity_id
_entity_poly.type
_entity_poly.pdbx_seq_one_letter_code
_entity_poly.pdbx_strand_id
1 'polypeptide(L)'
;MTGQRGRMTGVLSRDVRDDVVRLDGGWRLWRVAALRSAGLPFGVVQELAVPALLDQPAGSDRDRAIRAARTAQFDRLIRNEVLREALAWQNPALADSWPRHYADRLAAGGEPHLANRAYREVVLARYAQRYCARNESIGFFGAVAWARLVDADCGLRYSGAGGVRRRTSFLETWAAAAVAQALERTPGVFDLLPVRLHAACSVAGGMVREPRRPPVRYSGLAGAVLTAVDGVRTVGAVLAHAAAATGDDADEDRAELLRLRDRGVLRIGFRVPHHERPELLLRGQIERLPDPSVRDGLLAALDGVAAAATAAADARGAAAVTTALGEVSRSLVAAGCTAESTGRRASHGRTPVYLDCRRDVDVTLGADLIDGLATPLGVLLDSARWLAAEVADAVEAELRRSWRWLLTRRDEVTLADLQFAAGDVLATGGQAVREVQEDLQLRWSEIISAGATAPLHLRGDRVRAMADALFPSPGPLRWAASRQHSPDLLLGRTADGATCWVLGELHVAMNTLESRLFRTQCDDPAELVESTARDMSRGRVVPVYPRHAAGATARTSPPTALDPPGRYRYWSYDADDGRAEGAVSVPATAVTVHEVDGRLIGRAEGHGWSAPVLEFFGEFLSAVTVNLFTLRPRAPHLYRVLIDDLVICRESWSFPAGEVPVPVRPGGDAGYQRLRDWGRAAGMPRHVFVRTPGERKPYYVDFAAPLLLANLARAVRRAAEADPQAVIDVVEMLPSPDQLWLTDAAGHRYTSEFRMVAVDALEPAEVVTTVGVPTAESQVAQ
;
A
#
# COMPACT_ATOMS: atom_id res chain seq x y z
N MET A 1 57.19 -9.03 16.41
CA MET A 1 57.30 -9.34 14.96
C MET A 1 55.92 -9.24 14.37
N THR A 2 55.73 -8.23 13.61
CA THR A 2 54.54 -7.66 13.00
C THR A 2 54.07 -8.50 11.83
N GLY A 3 52.83 -8.84 11.77
CA GLY A 3 52.14 -9.46 10.62
C GLY A 3 50.91 -8.65 10.23
N GLN A 4 51.07 -7.74 9.28
CA GLN A 4 50.03 -6.99 8.62
C GLN A 4 49.07 -7.93 7.88
N ARG A 5 47.79 -7.90 8.19
CA ARG A 5 46.70 -8.42 7.36
C ARG A 5 46.23 -7.33 6.41
N GLY A 6 46.66 -7.41 5.15
CA GLY A 6 46.14 -6.58 4.07
C GLY A 6 44.66 -6.91 3.81
N ARG A 7 43.78 -5.91 3.92
CA ARG A 7 42.43 -5.94 3.35
C ARG A 7 42.58 -5.78 1.83
N MET A 8 42.33 -6.84 1.11
CA MET A 8 42.04 -6.74 -0.33
C MET A 8 40.60 -6.24 -0.50
N THR A 9 40.45 -4.98 -0.77
CA THR A 9 39.24 -4.41 -1.36
C THR A 9 39.24 -4.79 -2.85
N GLY A 10 38.70 -5.95 -3.17
CA GLY A 10 38.36 -6.30 -4.54
C GLY A 10 37.06 -5.58 -4.91
N VAL A 11 37.21 -4.46 -5.61
CA VAL A 11 36.11 -3.91 -6.43
C VAL A 11 35.92 -4.89 -7.57
N LEU A 12 34.99 -5.82 -7.43
CA LEU A 12 34.48 -6.61 -8.54
C LEU A 12 33.81 -5.61 -9.51
N SER A 13 34.46 -5.39 -10.65
CA SER A 13 33.80 -4.80 -11.81
C SER A 13 32.54 -5.67 -12.10
N ARG A 14 31.36 -5.15 -11.80
CA ARG A 14 30.10 -5.74 -12.26
C ARG A 14 30.13 -5.64 -13.78
N ASP A 15 30.37 -6.76 -14.46
CA ASP A 15 30.02 -6.91 -15.85
C ASP A 15 28.53 -6.47 -15.97
N VAL A 16 28.25 -5.60 -16.93
CA VAL A 16 26.90 -5.13 -17.26
C VAL A 16 26.14 -6.33 -17.85
N ARG A 17 25.76 -7.28 -17.00
CA ARG A 17 24.76 -8.29 -17.35
C ARG A 17 23.43 -7.56 -17.45
N ASP A 18 22.62 -7.96 -18.42
CA ASP A 18 21.25 -7.47 -18.62
C ASP A 18 20.47 -7.68 -17.30
N ASP A 19 20.32 -6.62 -16.46
CA ASP A 19 19.71 -6.70 -15.13
C ASP A 19 18.19 -6.94 -15.18
N VAL A 20 17.68 -7.39 -16.33
CA VAL A 20 16.27 -7.66 -16.58
C VAL A 20 16.10 -8.96 -17.35
N VAL A 21 14.94 -9.60 -17.19
CA VAL A 21 14.51 -10.74 -18.00
C VAL A 21 13.55 -10.23 -19.08
N ARG A 22 13.72 -10.66 -20.32
CA ARG A 22 12.90 -10.23 -21.46
C ARG A 22 11.64 -11.08 -21.56
N LEU A 23 10.51 -10.43 -21.84
CA LEU A 23 9.24 -11.04 -22.21
C LEU A 23 8.84 -10.61 -23.62
N ASP A 24 7.80 -11.23 -24.16
CA ASP A 24 7.20 -10.83 -25.43
C ASP A 24 6.56 -9.42 -25.35
N GLY A 25 6.34 -8.79 -26.50
CA GLY A 25 5.73 -7.46 -26.57
C GLY A 25 6.66 -6.31 -26.13
N GLY A 26 7.97 -6.57 -25.98
CA GLY A 26 8.95 -5.57 -25.56
C GLY A 26 9.00 -5.34 -24.05
N TRP A 27 8.38 -6.21 -23.27
CA TRP A 27 8.39 -6.14 -21.81
C TRP A 27 9.67 -6.72 -21.21
N ARG A 28 10.00 -6.25 -20.02
CA ARG A 28 11.15 -6.71 -19.23
C ARG A 28 10.71 -6.87 -17.78
N LEU A 29 11.17 -7.92 -17.12
CA LEU A 29 11.00 -8.08 -15.66
C LEU A 29 12.29 -7.70 -14.94
N TRP A 30 12.15 -7.06 -13.79
CA TRP A 30 13.28 -6.94 -12.86
C TRP A 30 13.74 -8.34 -12.42
N ARG A 31 15.03 -8.52 -12.23
CA ARG A 31 15.57 -9.78 -11.70
C ARG A 31 15.28 -9.99 -10.22
N VAL A 32 14.77 -8.99 -9.55
CA VAL A 32 14.36 -9.02 -8.14
C VAL A 32 12.84 -8.98 -8.04
N ALA A 33 12.30 -9.92 -7.27
CA ALA A 33 10.87 -9.94 -6.91
C ALA A 33 10.70 -10.10 -5.40
N ALA A 34 9.68 -9.48 -4.83
CA ALA A 34 9.33 -9.76 -3.44
C ALA A 34 8.45 -11.00 -3.34
N LEU A 35 8.72 -11.84 -2.35
CA LEU A 35 7.86 -12.97 -1.98
C LEU A 35 7.06 -12.59 -0.75
N ARG A 36 5.76 -12.50 -0.90
CA ARG A 36 4.79 -12.35 0.20
C ARG A 36 4.29 -13.72 0.62
N SER A 37 4.06 -13.93 1.90
CA SER A 37 3.57 -15.23 2.37
C SER A 37 2.69 -15.07 3.61
N ALA A 38 1.85 -16.07 3.87
CA ALA A 38 1.18 -16.21 5.15
C ALA A 38 2.22 -16.36 6.26
N GLY A 39 1.91 -15.88 7.45
CA GLY A 39 2.84 -15.95 8.59
C GLY A 39 2.69 -17.21 9.44
N LEU A 40 1.51 -17.84 9.39
CA LEU A 40 1.25 -19.12 10.05
C LEU A 40 1.12 -20.24 9.01
N PRO A 41 1.50 -21.48 9.37
CA PRO A 41 1.33 -22.62 8.49
C PRO A 41 -0.12 -22.82 8.07
N PHE A 42 -0.34 -23.19 6.82
CA PHE A 42 -1.69 -23.47 6.29
C PHE A 42 -2.36 -24.64 7.05
N GLY A 43 -1.57 -25.57 7.55
CA GLY A 43 -2.03 -26.70 8.41
C GLY A 43 -2.92 -26.26 9.57
N VAL A 44 -2.68 -25.10 10.17
CA VAL A 44 -3.48 -24.57 11.30
C VAL A 44 -4.97 -24.42 10.93
N VAL A 45 -5.28 -23.99 9.71
CA VAL A 45 -6.68 -23.88 9.24
C VAL A 45 -7.18 -25.19 8.64
N GLN A 46 -6.32 -26.04 8.06
CA GLN A 46 -6.70 -27.37 7.59
C GLN A 46 -7.17 -28.27 8.74
N GLU A 47 -6.58 -28.15 9.93
CA GLU A 47 -6.96 -28.88 11.14
C GLU A 47 -8.36 -28.50 11.67
N LEU A 48 -8.98 -27.42 11.16
CA LEU A 48 -10.36 -27.06 11.46
C LEU A 48 -11.37 -27.90 10.68
N ALA A 49 -10.93 -28.69 9.73
CA ALA A 49 -11.79 -29.57 8.95
C ALA A 49 -12.12 -30.89 9.71
N VAL A 50 -13.35 -31.32 9.51
CA VAL A 50 -13.86 -32.59 10.08
C VAL A 50 -14.66 -33.38 9.02
N PRO A 51 -14.06 -33.67 7.85
CA PRO A 51 -14.80 -34.27 6.73
C PRO A 51 -15.48 -35.60 7.15
N ALA A 52 -14.79 -36.46 7.88
CA ALA A 52 -15.32 -37.75 8.32
C ALA A 52 -16.58 -37.61 9.21
N LEU A 53 -16.68 -36.58 10.03
CA LEU A 53 -17.89 -36.32 10.82
C LEU A 53 -19.04 -35.75 9.95
N LEU A 54 -18.71 -34.91 9.00
CA LEU A 54 -19.70 -34.33 8.10
C LEU A 54 -20.28 -35.36 7.08
N ASP A 55 -19.56 -36.44 6.82
CA ASP A 55 -20.02 -37.54 5.94
C ASP A 55 -20.89 -38.55 6.67
N GLN A 56 -20.99 -38.52 8.02
CA GLN A 56 -21.89 -39.37 8.79
C GLN A 56 -23.36 -38.94 8.58
N PRO A 57 -24.31 -39.87 8.72
CA PRO A 57 -25.74 -39.57 8.71
C PRO A 57 -26.12 -38.47 9.72
N ALA A 58 -27.05 -37.61 9.35
CA ALA A 58 -27.56 -36.58 10.25
C ALA A 58 -28.21 -37.19 11.49
N GLY A 59 -27.87 -36.63 12.68
CA GLY A 59 -28.40 -37.12 13.94
C GLY A 59 -27.72 -36.48 15.13
N SER A 60 -28.30 -36.70 16.32
CA SER A 60 -27.84 -36.11 17.57
C SER A 60 -26.39 -36.49 17.94
N ASP A 61 -25.94 -37.66 17.57
CA ASP A 61 -24.58 -38.13 17.86
C ASP A 61 -23.55 -37.45 17.01
N ARG A 62 -23.80 -37.29 15.67
CA ARG A 62 -22.98 -36.50 14.81
C ARG A 62 -22.90 -35.06 15.28
N ASP A 63 -24.03 -34.47 15.64
CA ASP A 63 -24.10 -33.08 16.12
C ASP A 63 -23.28 -32.89 17.39
N ARG A 64 -23.32 -33.89 18.32
CA ARG A 64 -22.50 -33.91 19.53
C ARG A 64 -21.02 -34.00 19.21
N ALA A 65 -20.63 -34.85 18.25
CA ALA A 65 -19.25 -35.02 17.81
C ALA A 65 -18.69 -33.75 17.14
N ILE A 66 -19.47 -33.06 16.28
CA ILE A 66 -19.10 -31.80 15.67
C ILE A 66 -18.91 -30.72 16.74
N ARG A 67 -19.81 -30.61 17.74
CA ARG A 67 -19.64 -29.66 18.85
C ARG A 67 -18.38 -29.93 19.67
N ALA A 68 -18.09 -31.19 19.97
CA ALA A 68 -16.87 -31.59 20.67
C ALA A 68 -15.61 -31.24 19.85
N ALA A 69 -15.60 -31.54 18.55
CA ALA A 69 -14.52 -31.21 17.66
C ALA A 69 -14.27 -29.67 17.58
N ARG A 70 -15.33 -28.88 17.46
CA ARG A 70 -15.24 -27.40 17.47
C ARG A 70 -14.65 -26.87 18.78
N THR A 71 -15.02 -27.48 19.92
CA THR A 71 -14.44 -27.10 21.22
C THR A 71 -12.95 -27.37 21.23
N ALA A 72 -12.53 -28.59 20.85
CA ALA A 72 -11.12 -28.96 20.81
C ALA A 72 -10.31 -28.07 19.82
N GLN A 73 -10.90 -27.76 18.67
CA GLN A 73 -10.28 -26.84 17.68
C GLN A 73 -10.12 -25.42 18.23
N PHE A 74 -11.14 -24.90 18.90
CA PHE A 74 -11.07 -23.57 19.53
C PHE A 74 -9.99 -23.52 20.61
N ASP A 75 -9.93 -24.55 21.47
CA ASP A 75 -8.92 -24.65 22.52
C ASP A 75 -7.50 -24.74 21.93
N ARG A 76 -7.32 -25.47 20.84
CA ARG A 76 -6.05 -25.53 20.10
C ARG A 76 -5.64 -24.20 19.54
N LEU A 77 -6.56 -23.45 18.87
CA LEU A 77 -6.29 -22.10 18.37
C LEU A 77 -5.90 -21.14 19.50
N ILE A 78 -6.58 -21.19 20.65
CA ILE A 78 -6.26 -20.35 21.81
C ILE A 78 -4.90 -20.69 22.41
N ARG A 79 -4.49 -21.96 22.40
CA ARG A 79 -3.17 -22.38 22.86
C ARG A 79 -2.05 -22.07 21.90
N ASN A 80 -2.37 -21.75 20.65
CA ASN A 80 -1.35 -21.37 19.64
C ASN A 80 -0.73 -20.02 20.02
N GLU A 81 0.49 -20.05 20.56
CA GLU A 81 1.19 -18.86 21.04
C GLU A 81 1.50 -17.87 19.92
N VAL A 82 1.83 -18.36 18.71
CA VAL A 82 2.10 -17.54 17.54
C VAL A 82 0.86 -16.77 17.11
N LEU A 83 -0.31 -17.42 17.11
CA LEU A 83 -1.59 -16.76 16.85
C LEU A 83 -1.92 -15.70 17.90
N ARG A 84 -1.67 -16.00 19.18
CA ARG A 84 -1.89 -15.06 20.29
C ARG A 84 -0.96 -13.86 20.20
N GLU A 85 0.31 -14.06 19.86
CA GLU A 85 1.28 -12.99 19.64
C GLU A 85 0.85 -12.10 18.47
N ALA A 86 0.39 -12.69 17.36
CA ALA A 86 -0.14 -11.95 16.20
C ALA A 86 -1.36 -11.09 16.57
N LEU A 87 -2.26 -11.63 17.41
CA LEU A 87 -3.40 -10.89 17.95
C LEU A 87 -2.95 -9.72 18.81
N ALA A 88 -1.93 -9.89 19.66
CA ALA A 88 -1.40 -8.82 20.51
C ALA A 88 -0.84 -7.67 19.70
N TRP A 89 -0.13 -7.94 18.61
CA TRP A 89 0.34 -6.91 17.68
C TRP A 89 -0.79 -6.20 16.94
N GLN A 90 -1.78 -6.94 16.48
CA GLN A 90 -2.82 -6.39 15.63
C GLN A 90 -3.97 -5.74 16.40
N ASN A 91 -4.33 -6.30 17.54
CA ASN A 91 -5.43 -5.84 18.38
C ASN A 91 -5.15 -6.15 19.86
N PRO A 92 -4.26 -5.39 20.51
CA PRO A 92 -3.85 -5.63 21.88
C PRO A 92 -5.04 -5.64 22.85
N ALA A 93 -6.04 -4.79 22.65
CA ALA A 93 -7.24 -4.77 23.49
C ALA A 93 -8.05 -6.07 23.40
N LEU A 94 -8.14 -6.68 22.21
CA LEU A 94 -8.74 -8.00 22.07
C LEU A 94 -7.87 -9.08 22.71
N ALA A 95 -6.57 -9.08 22.44
CA ALA A 95 -5.64 -10.08 22.96
C ALA A 95 -5.63 -10.12 24.50
N ASP A 96 -5.70 -8.96 25.15
CA ASP A 96 -5.72 -8.78 26.60
C ASP A 96 -7.09 -9.04 27.26
N SER A 97 -8.12 -9.28 26.46
CA SER A 97 -9.48 -9.56 26.96
C SER A 97 -9.72 -11.07 27.17
N TRP A 98 -10.82 -11.57 26.68
CA TRP A 98 -11.24 -12.98 26.85
C TRP A 98 -10.24 -14.04 26.32
N PRO A 99 -9.42 -13.81 25.25
CA PRO A 99 -8.48 -14.83 24.81
C PRO A 99 -7.43 -15.15 25.85
N ARG A 100 -6.87 -14.11 26.52
CA ARG A 100 -5.91 -14.31 27.63
C ARG A 100 -6.54 -15.09 28.78
N HIS A 101 -7.68 -14.61 29.29
CA HIS A 101 -8.35 -15.26 30.46
C HIS A 101 -8.75 -16.71 30.16
N TYR A 102 -9.17 -17.00 28.93
CA TYR A 102 -9.51 -18.35 28.52
C TYR A 102 -8.26 -19.25 28.45
N ALA A 103 -7.18 -18.77 27.86
CA ALA A 103 -5.91 -19.48 27.77
C ALA A 103 -5.33 -19.79 29.17
N ASP A 104 -5.35 -18.80 30.07
CA ASP A 104 -4.84 -18.96 31.45
C ASP A 104 -5.63 -20.04 32.22
N ARG A 105 -6.96 -20.08 32.09
CA ARG A 105 -7.80 -21.12 32.69
C ARG A 105 -7.54 -22.50 32.10
N LEU A 106 -7.36 -22.61 30.78
CA LEU A 106 -6.98 -23.86 30.13
C LEU A 106 -5.62 -24.38 30.62
N ALA A 107 -4.66 -23.47 30.79
CA ALA A 107 -3.34 -23.81 31.30
C ALA A 107 -3.38 -24.32 32.77
N ALA A 108 -4.31 -23.77 33.55
CA ALA A 108 -4.57 -24.23 34.94
C ALA A 108 -5.39 -25.55 35.04
N GLY A 109 -5.71 -26.20 33.90
CA GLY A 109 -6.46 -27.48 33.90
C GLY A 109 -7.98 -27.30 34.12
N GLY A 110 -8.51 -26.06 34.05
CA GLY A 110 -9.93 -25.79 34.22
C GLY A 110 -10.73 -25.91 32.92
N GLU A 111 -12.04 -26.11 33.02
CA GLU A 111 -12.98 -25.99 31.90
C GLU A 111 -13.55 -24.56 31.87
N PRO A 112 -13.02 -23.66 31.05
CA PRO A 112 -13.48 -22.29 31.07
C PRO A 112 -14.84 -22.13 30.37
N HIS A 113 -15.80 -21.59 31.12
CA HIS A 113 -17.05 -21.14 30.52
C HIS A 113 -16.81 -19.86 29.70
N LEU A 114 -17.32 -19.82 28.47
CA LEU A 114 -17.14 -18.69 27.56
C LEU A 114 -18.50 -18.13 27.12
N ALA A 115 -18.92 -17.01 27.70
CA ALA A 115 -20.11 -16.29 27.24
C ALA A 115 -19.99 -15.94 25.76
N ASN A 116 -21.10 -15.99 25.01
CA ASN A 116 -21.13 -15.71 23.56
C ASN A 116 -20.10 -16.55 22.76
N ARG A 117 -19.88 -17.79 23.15
CA ARG A 117 -18.88 -18.68 22.57
C ARG A 117 -18.92 -18.71 21.04
N ALA A 118 -20.10 -18.92 20.45
CA ALA A 118 -20.25 -18.95 18.98
C ALA A 118 -19.72 -17.68 18.26
N TYR A 119 -19.86 -16.52 18.88
CA TYR A 119 -19.28 -15.28 18.35
C TYR A 119 -17.75 -15.28 18.44
N ARG A 120 -17.21 -15.71 19.58
CA ARG A 120 -15.77 -15.71 19.84
C ARG A 120 -15.03 -16.75 19.00
N GLU A 121 -15.66 -17.91 18.74
CA GLU A 121 -15.19 -18.90 17.76
C GLU A 121 -15.02 -18.30 16.35
N VAL A 122 -16.03 -17.57 15.87
CA VAL A 122 -15.97 -16.88 14.57
C VAL A 122 -14.86 -15.82 14.56
N VAL A 123 -14.71 -15.05 15.64
CA VAL A 123 -13.65 -14.03 15.72
C VAL A 123 -12.27 -14.68 15.61
N LEU A 124 -12.01 -15.74 16.36
CA LEU A 124 -10.73 -16.42 16.35
C LEU A 124 -10.44 -17.11 15.01
N ALA A 125 -11.44 -17.78 14.43
CA ALA A 125 -11.33 -18.40 13.11
C ALA A 125 -11.04 -17.37 12.00
N ARG A 126 -11.58 -16.15 12.09
CA ARG A 126 -11.28 -15.05 11.16
C ARG A 126 -9.82 -14.62 11.21
N TYR A 127 -9.22 -14.54 12.40
CA TYR A 127 -7.79 -14.24 12.54
C TYR A 127 -6.94 -15.40 12.05
N ALA A 128 -7.26 -16.64 12.43
CA ALA A 128 -6.52 -17.83 12.02
C ALA A 128 -6.49 -17.95 10.48
N GLN A 129 -7.64 -17.89 9.80
CA GLN A 129 -7.69 -17.97 8.33
C GLN A 129 -6.94 -16.83 7.67
N ARG A 130 -6.96 -15.63 8.25
CA ARG A 130 -6.24 -14.47 7.73
C ARG A 130 -4.73 -14.68 7.74
N TYR A 131 -4.19 -15.23 8.84
CA TYR A 131 -2.75 -15.42 8.99
C TYR A 131 -2.21 -16.68 8.31
N CYS A 132 -3.10 -17.63 7.94
CA CYS A 132 -2.72 -18.90 7.31
C CYS A 132 -2.97 -18.92 5.79
N ALA A 133 -3.98 -18.21 5.31
CA ALA A 133 -4.45 -18.33 3.92
C ALA A 133 -4.29 -17.06 3.09
N ARG A 134 -3.85 -15.93 3.69
CA ARG A 134 -3.70 -14.66 2.97
C ARG A 134 -2.27 -14.17 3.04
N ASN A 135 -1.77 -13.68 1.90
CA ASN A 135 -0.42 -13.17 1.75
C ASN A 135 -0.36 -11.67 2.11
N GLU A 136 -0.77 -11.33 3.34
CA GLU A 136 -0.71 -9.95 3.82
C GLU A 136 0.68 -9.64 4.40
N SER A 137 1.24 -8.51 3.99
CA SER A 137 2.57 -8.08 4.49
C SER A 137 2.42 -7.31 5.80
N ILE A 138 2.21 -8.01 6.91
CA ILE A 138 1.99 -7.43 8.25
C ILE A 138 2.78 -8.20 9.28
N GLY A 139 3.78 -7.58 9.89
CA GLY A 139 4.55 -8.17 10.97
C GLY A 139 5.15 -9.53 10.61
N PHE A 140 5.38 -10.36 11.63
CA PHE A 140 5.87 -11.72 11.41
C PHE A 140 4.79 -12.66 10.86
N PHE A 141 3.53 -12.31 11.00
CA PHE A 141 2.39 -13.04 10.44
C PHE A 141 2.07 -12.70 8.98
N GLY A 142 3.00 -12.04 8.31
CA GLY A 142 3.04 -11.70 6.90
C GLY A 142 4.43 -11.21 6.50
N ALA A 143 5.48 -11.94 6.93
CA ALA A 143 6.87 -11.57 6.66
C ALA A 143 7.19 -11.64 5.17
N VAL A 144 8.04 -10.70 4.69
CA VAL A 144 8.47 -10.58 3.30
C VAL A 144 9.78 -11.36 3.08
N ALA A 145 9.86 -12.07 1.97
CA ALA A 145 11.10 -12.67 1.46
C ALA A 145 11.42 -12.08 0.07
N TRP A 146 12.54 -12.50 -0.52
CA TRP A 146 12.96 -12.04 -1.83
C TRP A 146 13.28 -13.20 -2.74
N ALA A 147 13.02 -13.03 -4.02
CA ALA A 147 13.33 -13.96 -5.08
C ALA A 147 14.24 -13.29 -6.11
N ARG A 148 15.12 -14.07 -6.70
CA ARG A 148 15.99 -13.67 -7.81
C ARG A 148 15.70 -14.53 -9.04
N LEU A 149 15.49 -13.88 -10.18
CA LEU A 149 15.33 -14.50 -11.49
C LEU A 149 16.72 -14.68 -12.10
N VAL A 150 17.05 -15.88 -12.55
CA VAL A 150 18.37 -16.23 -13.11
C VAL A 150 18.23 -16.85 -14.49
N ASP A 151 19.29 -16.76 -15.31
CA ASP A 151 19.30 -17.29 -16.67
C ASP A 151 19.56 -18.82 -16.73
N ALA A 152 19.82 -19.43 -15.59
CA ALA A 152 20.04 -20.87 -15.51
C ALA A 152 18.72 -21.64 -15.40
N ASP A 153 18.63 -22.76 -16.11
CA ASP A 153 17.53 -23.72 -15.96
C ASP A 153 17.70 -24.48 -14.65
N CYS A 154 17.13 -23.95 -13.59
CA CYS A 154 17.27 -24.53 -12.26
C CYS A 154 15.95 -24.76 -11.53
N GLY A 155 14.83 -24.50 -12.20
CA GLY A 155 13.50 -24.60 -11.61
C GLY A 155 13.30 -23.64 -10.44
N LEU A 156 12.48 -24.05 -9.49
CA LEU A 156 12.28 -23.37 -8.22
C LEU A 156 13.27 -23.91 -7.19
N ARG A 157 14.15 -23.05 -6.70
CA ARG A 157 15.06 -23.34 -5.58
C ARG A 157 14.83 -22.34 -4.45
N TYR A 158 14.94 -22.79 -3.23
CA TYR A 158 14.90 -21.90 -2.07
C TYR A 158 15.74 -22.47 -0.93
N SER A 159 16.19 -21.58 -0.04
CA SER A 159 16.99 -21.89 1.13
C SER A 159 16.53 -21.04 2.32
N GLY A 160 16.93 -21.42 3.52
CA GLY A 160 16.58 -20.76 4.78
C GLY A 160 15.69 -21.64 5.65
N ALA A 161 15.51 -21.23 6.92
CA ALA A 161 14.75 -22.00 7.90
C ALA A 161 13.23 -21.75 7.83
N GLY A 162 12.77 -20.82 6.99
CA GLY A 162 11.35 -20.49 6.83
C GLY A 162 10.76 -19.64 7.95
N GLY A 163 11.51 -19.36 9.00
CA GLY A 163 11.11 -18.49 10.12
C GLY A 163 11.24 -16.99 9.81
N VAL A 164 11.44 -16.19 10.86
CA VAL A 164 11.67 -14.74 10.75
C VAL A 164 13.15 -14.45 10.96
N ARG A 165 13.82 -13.89 9.92
CA ARG A 165 15.24 -13.52 9.94
C ARG A 165 15.47 -12.20 10.68
N ARG A 166 14.59 -11.21 10.46
CA ARG A 166 14.69 -9.86 11.03
C ARG A 166 13.31 -9.34 11.40
N ARG A 167 13.21 -8.70 12.55
CA ARG A 167 12.04 -7.92 12.99
C ARG A 167 12.46 -6.47 13.13
N THR A 168 11.67 -5.56 12.60
CA THR A 168 11.91 -4.12 12.72
C THR A 168 10.61 -3.43 13.07
N SER A 169 10.59 -2.73 14.19
CA SER A 169 9.46 -1.90 14.58
C SER A 169 9.67 -0.48 14.09
N PHE A 170 8.57 0.17 13.73
CA PHE A 170 8.53 1.54 13.25
C PHE A 170 7.46 2.31 13.99
N LEU A 171 7.77 3.56 14.31
CA LEU A 171 6.78 4.48 14.86
C LEU A 171 5.77 4.86 13.74
N GLU A 172 4.48 4.79 14.04
CA GLU A 172 3.46 5.27 13.11
C GLU A 172 3.62 6.79 12.90
N THR A 173 3.44 7.25 11.66
CA THR A 173 3.58 8.68 11.32
C THR A 173 2.68 9.58 12.18
N TRP A 174 1.46 9.11 12.52
CA TRP A 174 0.57 9.85 13.41
C TRP A 174 1.11 9.96 14.83
N ALA A 175 1.81 8.93 15.32
CA ALA A 175 2.43 8.95 16.66
C ALA A 175 3.62 9.92 16.70
N ALA A 176 4.47 9.90 15.67
CA ALA A 176 5.55 10.88 15.53
C ALA A 176 5.00 12.32 15.44
N ALA A 177 3.90 12.53 14.72
CA ALA A 177 3.24 13.83 14.66
C ALA A 177 2.65 14.26 15.99
N ALA A 178 2.09 13.32 16.77
CA ALA A 178 1.57 13.61 18.11
C ALA A 178 2.70 14.01 19.06
N VAL A 179 3.85 13.35 18.96
CA VAL A 179 5.07 13.74 19.72
C VAL A 179 5.51 15.14 19.33
N ALA A 180 5.66 15.44 18.03
CA ALA A 180 6.03 16.77 17.57
C ALA A 180 5.10 17.85 18.14
N GLN A 181 3.78 17.67 18.05
CA GLN A 181 2.78 18.59 18.59
C GLN A 181 2.86 18.72 20.11
N ALA A 182 3.21 17.66 20.84
CA ALA A 182 3.41 17.72 22.28
C ALA A 182 4.63 18.54 22.63
N LEU A 183 5.75 18.32 21.96
CA LEU A 183 7.00 19.05 22.14
C LEU A 183 6.87 20.54 21.80
N GLU A 184 6.11 20.90 20.75
CA GLU A 184 5.79 22.29 20.37
C GLU A 184 5.05 23.07 21.48
N ARG A 185 4.29 22.37 22.35
CA ARG A 185 3.58 22.97 23.48
C ARG A 185 4.41 23.14 24.75
N THR A 186 5.66 22.66 24.74
CA THR A 186 6.56 22.84 25.89
C THR A 186 6.81 24.33 26.14
N PRO A 187 6.72 24.84 27.39
CA PRO A 187 7.00 26.22 27.69
C PRO A 187 8.38 26.67 27.20
N GLY A 188 8.44 27.85 26.57
CA GLY A 188 9.69 28.41 26.02
C GLY A 188 10.06 27.93 24.62
N VAL A 189 9.36 26.95 24.06
CA VAL A 189 9.68 26.38 22.72
C VAL A 189 9.14 27.25 21.58
N PHE A 190 8.03 27.95 21.77
CA PHE A 190 7.30 28.62 20.68
C PHE A 190 8.20 29.54 19.83
N ASP A 191 9.02 30.40 20.45
CA ASP A 191 9.89 31.32 19.73
C ASP A 191 11.08 30.66 19.03
N LEU A 192 11.33 29.40 19.35
CA LEU A 192 12.37 28.56 18.74
C LEU A 192 11.83 27.72 17.57
N LEU A 193 10.49 27.67 17.35
CA LEU A 193 9.88 26.89 16.28
C LEU A 193 10.12 27.51 14.92
N PRO A 194 10.41 26.71 13.87
CA PRO A 194 10.57 27.20 12.51
C PRO A 194 9.25 27.69 11.94
N VAL A 195 9.32 28.79 11.15
CA VAL A 195 8.20 29.39 10.43
C VAL A 195 8.36 29.11 8.94
N ARG A 196 7.30 28.66 8.30
CA ARG A 196 7.28 28.34 6.88
C ARG A 196 6.03 28.87 6.20
N LEU A 197 6.15 29.17 4.91
CA LEU A 197 4.98 29.35 4.07
C LEU A 197 4.20 28.01 3.98
N HIS A 198 2.89 28.09 3.87
CA HIS A 198 2.07 26.90 3.57
C HIS A 198 2.54 26.28 2.26
N ALA A 199 2.78 24.95 2.23
CA ALA A 199 3.44 24.29 1.12
C ALA A 199 2.69 24.40 -0.23
N ALA A 200 1.40 24.66 -0.21
CA ALA A 200 0.61 24.91 -1.43
C ALA A 200 0.50 26.39 -1.82
N CYS A 201 1.02 27.32 -0.99
CA CYS A 201 1.02 28.75 -1.27
C CYS A 201 2.30 29.18 -1.98
N SER A 202 2.21 30.14 -2.86
CA SER A 202 3.36 30.79 -3.49
C SER A 202 3.34 32.30 -3.27
N VAL A 203 4.52 32.91 -3.31
CA VAL A 203 4.70 34.37 -3.22
C VAL A 203 5.46 34.83 -4.45
N ALA A 204 4.87 35.73 -5.22
CA ALA A 204 5.47 36.33 -6.39
C ALA A 204 5.07 37.81 -6.53
N GLY A 205 6.03 38.71 -6.73
CA GLY A 205 5.76 40.13 -6.91
C GLY A 205 5.00 40.78 -5.71
N GLY A 206 5.21 40.31 -4.49
CA GLY A 206 4.49 40.79 -3.31
C GLY A 206 3.03 40.30 -3.18
N MET A 207 2.63 39.39 -4.06
CA MET A 207 1.32 38.73 -4.03
C MET A 207 1.47 37.33 -3.45
N VAL A 208 0.58 36.96 -2.51
CA VAL A 208 0.43 35.59 -2.06
C VAL A 208 -0.69 34.93 -2.84
N ARG A 209 -0.39 33.81 -3.46
CA ARG A 209 -1.38 32.93 -4.12
C ARG A 209 -1.71 31.78 -3.18
N GLU A 210 -2.94 31.71 -2.73
CA GLU A 210 -3.50 30.63 -1.92
C GLU A 210 -4.37 29.73 -2.83
N PRO A 211 -4.41 28.40 -2.58
CA PRO A 211 -5.34 27.53 -3.31
C PRO A 211 -6.79 28.03 -3.20
N ARG A 212 -7.51 28.05 -4.31
CA ARG A 212 -8.94 28.41 -4.41
C ARG A 212 -9.31 29.86 -4.04
N ARG A 213 -8.34 30.73 -3.81
CA ARG A 213 -8.56 32.14 -3.47
C ARG A 213 -7.92 33.06 -4.50
N PRO A 214 -8.47 34.26 -4.71
CA PRO A 214 -7.78 35.28 -5.48
C PRO A 214 -6.42 35.63 -4.85
N PRO A 215 -5.41 35.96 -5.65
CA PRO A 215 -4.14 36.46 -5.15
C PRO A 215 -4.34 37.69 -4.27
N VAL A 216 -3.64 37.76 -3.13
CA VAL A 216 -3.74 38.85 -2.17
C VAL A 216 -2.39 39.54 -2.04
N ARG A 217 -2.36 40.88 -2.15
CA ARG A 217 -1.19 41.68 -1.87
C ARG A 217 -1.10 41.94 -0.36
N TYR A 218 0.00 41.52 0.23
CA TYR A 218 0.33 41.86 1.60
C TYR A 218 1.36 42.98 1.64
N SER A 219 1.10 44.03 2.42
CA SER A 219 1.95 45.19 2.62
C SER A 219 2.04 45.52 4.12
N GLY A 220 2.85 46.50 4.47
CA GLY A 220 3.07 46.86 5.88
C GLY A 220 3.63 45.70 6.67
N LEU A 221 3.11 45.51 7.88
CA LEU A 221 3.52 44.51 8.83
C LEU A 221 3.41 43.06 8.29
N ALA A 222 2.27 42.71 7.69
CA ALA A 222 2.10 41.39 7.07
C ALA A 222 3.12 41.10 5.95
N GLY A 223 3.44 42.12 5.15
CA GLY A 223 4.47 42.04 4.11
C GLY A 223 5.86 41.83 4.69
N ALA A 224 6.21 42.53 5.78
CA ALA A 224 7.47 42.38 6.48
C ALA A 224 7.65 40.96 7.08
N VAL A 225 6.60 40.46 7.75
CA VAL A 225 6.60 39.08 8.29
C VAL A 225 6.79 38.07 7.17
N LEU A 226 6.04 38.16 6.07
CA LEU A 226 6.15 37.22 4.95
C LEU A 226 7.53 37.26 4.25
N THR A 227 8.14 38.44 4.15
CA THR A 227 9.49 38.59 3.60
C THR A 227 10.56 37.98 4.50
N ALA A 228 10.33 37.97 5.81
CA ALA A 228 11.22 37.35 6.79
C ALA A 228 11.17 35.83 6.78
N VAL A 229 10.10 35.20 6.24
CA VAL A 229 9.91 33.75 6.24
C VAL A 229 10.70 33.12 5.09
N ASP A 230 11.76 32.37 5.46
CA ASP A 230 12.61 31.60 4.52
C ASP A 230 12.46 30.09 4.68
N GLY A 231 11.58 29.64 5.57
CA GLY A 231 11.34 28.22 5.87
C GLY A 231 12.30 27.60 6.88
N VAL A 232 13.31 28.36 7.34
CA VAL A 232 14.33 27.93 8.30
C VAL A 232 14.31 28.78 9.57
N ARG A 233 14.06 30.08 9.44
CA ARG A 233 14.03 31.01 10.58
C ARG A 233 12.97 30.62 11.59
N THR A 234 13.34 30.79 12.86
CA THR A 234 12.43 30.59 13.99
C THR A 234 11.47 31.77 14.15
N VAL A 235 10.39 31.59 14.92
CA VAL A 235 9.45 32.66 15.26
C VAL A 235 10.18 33.89 15.77
N GLY A 236 11.08 33.74 16.76
CA GLY A 236 11.85 34.86 17.30
C GLY A 236 12.71 35.59 16.24
N ALA A 237 13.34 34.82 15.32
CA ALA A 237 14.15 35.41 14.25
C ALA A 237 13.27 36.12 13.17
N VAL A 238 12.10 35.59 12.88
CA VAL A 238 11.13 36.23 11.95
C VAL A 238 10.63 37.55 12.54
N LEU A 239 10.25 37.54 13.83
CA LEU A 239 9.77 38.72 14.53
C LEU A 239 10.87 39.82 14.61
N ALA A 240 12.10 39.44 14.97
CA ALA A 240 13.22 40.38 14.99
C ALA A 240 13.51 41.01 13.64
N HIS A 241 13.36 40.23 12.53
CA HIS A 241 13.56 40.75 11.19
C HIS A 241 12.41 41.68 10.75
N ALA A 242 11.17 41.35 11.09
CA ALA A 242 10.00 42.18 10.79
C ALA A 242 10.07 43.52 11.54
N ALA A 243 10.37 43.52 12.84
CA ALA A 243 10.53 44.71 13.66
C ALA A 243 11.63 45.64 13.12
N ALA A 244 12.77 45.07 12.66
CA ALA A 244 13.82 45.84 12.04
C ALA A 244 13.40 46.53 10.71
N ALA A 245 12.44 45.98 10.00
CA ALA A 245 11.95 46.51 8.72
C ALA A 245 10.80 47.52 8.91
N THR A 246 9.96 47.38 9.92
CA THR A 246 8.78 48.22 10.15
C THR A 246 8.99 49.28 11.21
N GLY A 247 9.82 49.00 12.22
CA GLY A 247 9.96 49.84 13.44
C GLY A 247 8.80 49.68 14.40
N ASP A 248 7.92 48.71 14.21
CA ASP A 248 6.72 48.46 15.00
C ASP A 248 7.03 47.71 16.33
N ASP A 249 6.01 47.59 17.20
CA ASP A 249 6.12 46.88 18.47
C ASP A 249 6.15 45.35 18.21
N ALA A 250 6.98 44.65 18.95
CA ALA A 250 7.15 43.21 18.89
C ALA A 250 5.84 42.44 19.16
N ASP A 251 4.92 42.98 19.94
CA ASP A 251 3.62 42.37 20.22
C ASP A 251 2.67 42.48 19.02
N GLU A 252 2.75 43.57 18.23
CA GLU A 252 1.99 43.74 16.97
C GLU A 252 2.50 42.80 15.91
N ASP A 253 3.84 42.65 15.77
CA ASP A 253 4.45 41.69 14.85
C ASP A 253 4.04 40.26 15.18
N ARG A 254 4.01 39.91 16.45
CA ARG A 254 3.54 38.57 16.91
C ARG A 254 2.08 38.33 16.62
N ALA A 255 1.22 39.31 16.84
CA ALA A 255 -0.20 39.22 16.56
C ALA A 255 -0.46 39.02 15.05
N GLU A 256 0.33 39.70 14.20
CA GLU A 256 0.23 39.53 12.73
C GLU A 256 0.71 38.15 12.27
N LEU A 257 1.85 37.66 12.78
CA LEU A 257 2.36 36.34 12.48
C LEU A 257 1.31 35.27 12.85
N LEU A 258 0.67 35.39 14.01
CA LEU A 258 -0.39 34.47 14.43
C LEU A 258 -1.63 34.58 13.54
N ARG A 259 -2.02 35.79 13.10
CA ARG A 259 -3.12 35.98 12.13
C ARG A 259 -2.83 35.28 10.80
N LEU A 260 -1.61 35.41 10.26
CA LEU A 260 -1.19 34.70 9.03
C LEU A 260 -1.17 33.18 9.22
N ARG A 261 -0.78 32.68 10.38
CA ARG A 261 -0.87 31.27 10.74
C ARG A 261 -2.32 30.79 10.77
N ASP A 262 -3.19 31.50 11.49
CA ASP A 262 -4.60 31.12 11.66
C ASP A 262 -5.38 31.21 10.37
N ARG A 263 -5.00 32.14 9.47
CA ARG A 263 -5.47 32.19 8.09
C ARG A 263 -5.00 31.01 7.24
N GLY A 264 -3.96 30.31 7.64
CA GLY A 264 -3.37 29.18 6.94
C GLY A 264 -2.31 29.56 5.88
N VAL A 265 -1.82 30.82 5.86
CA VAL A 265 -0.74 31.24 5.00
C VAL A 265 0.61 30.77 5.53
N LEU A 266 0.78 30.78 6.85
CA LEU A 266 1.99 30.32 7.52
C LEU A 266 1.75 29.02 8.29
N ARG A 267 2.85 28.29 8.47
CA ARG A 267 2.96 27.11 9.34
C ARG A 267 4.09 27.35 10.33
N ILE A 268 3.80 27.11 11.61
CA ILE A 268 4.75 27.19 12.71
C ILE A 268 4.83 25.80 13.34
N GLY A 269 6.03 25.30 13.53
CA GLY A 269 6.23 24.00 14.15
C GLY A 269 7.16 23.06 13.38
N PHE A 270 7.38 21.88 13.95
CA PHE A 270 8.23 20.85 13.35
C PHE A 270 7.54 20.18 12.16
N ARG A 271 8.35 19.72 11.20
CA ARG A 271 7.90 18.88 10.07
C ARG A 271 8.00 17.41 10.46
N VAL A 272 6.94 16.65 10.19
CA VAL A 272 6.93 15.19 10.32
C VAL A 272 6.54 14.60 8.99
N PRO A 273 7.50 14.34 8.10
CA PRO A 273 7.21 13.83 6.76
C PRO A 273 6.80 12.35 6.77
N HIS A 274 6.24 11.90 5.64
CA HIS A 274 6.05 10.48 5.36
C HIS A 274 7.40 9.81 5.12
N HIS A 275 7.94 9.20 6.16
CA HIS A 275 9.24 8.53 6.14
C HIS A 275 9.17 7.24 6.95
N GLU A 276 10.06 6.28 6.69
CA GLU A 276 10.13 5.06 7.52
C GLU A 276 10.55 5.34 8.96
N ARG A 277 11.35 6.40 9.17
CA ARG A 277 11.85 6.86 10.48
C ARG A 277 11.55 8.34 10.69
N PRO A 278 10.27 8.74 10.84
CA PRO A 278 9.92 10.15 11.00
C PRO A 278 10.51 10.78 12.28
N GLU A 279 10.76 9.97 13.30
CA GLU A 279 11.41 10.39 14.55
C GLU A 279 12.84 10.87 14.35
N LEU A 280 13.58 10.30 13.39
CA LEU A 280 14.95 10.75 13.09
C LEU A 280 14.97 12.13 12.44
N LEU A 281 14.00 12.40 11.57
CA LEU A 281 13.87 13.71 10.91
C LEU A 281 13.39 14.78 11.90
N LEU A 282 12.51 14.42 12.84
CA LEU A 282 12.12 15.29 13.96
C LEU A 282 13.32 15.58 14.86
N ARG A 283 14.13 14.55 15.19
CA ARG A 283 15.37 14.69 15.95
C ARG A 283 16.31 15.71 15.33
N GLY A 284 16.60 15.59 14.02
CA GLY A 284 17.48 16.52 13.30
C GLY A 284 16.99 17.97 13.33
N GLN A 285 15.67 18.21 13.39
CA GLN A 285 15.13 19.56 13.57
C GLN A 285 15.34 20.08 15.00
N ILE A 286 15.12 19.25 16.03
CA ILE A 286 15.32 19.61 17.43
C ILE A 286 16.81 19.90 17.70
N GLU A 287 17.73 19.12 17.15
CA GLU A 287 19.20 19.30 17.30
C GLU A 287 19.69 20.67 16.82
N ARG A 288 18.99 21.31 15.91
CA ARG A 288 19.30 22.66 15.40
C ARG A 288 18.75 23.79 16.25
N LEU A 289 17.97 23.51 17.31
CA LEU A 289 17.47 24.56 18.20
C LEU A 289 18.64 25.23 18.95
N PRO A 290 18.63 26.56 19.02
CA PRO A 290 19.75 27.29 19.58
C PRO A 290 19.91 27.17 21.10
N ASP A 291 18.80 26.96 21.85
CA ASP A 291 18.81 26.83 23.31
C ASP A 291 19.15 25.41 23.76
N PRO A 292 20.30 25.15 24.37
CA PRO A 292 20.71 23.82 24.79
C PRO A 292 19.78 23.18 25.81
N SER A 293 19.24 23.94 26.76
CA SER A 293 18.41 23.40 27.85
C SER A 293 17.05 22.92 27.31
N VAL A 294 16.43 23.69 26.42
CA VAL A 294 15.20 23.32 25.71
C VAL A 294 15.47 22.14 24.81
N ARG A 295 16.49 22.21 23.97
CA ARG A 295 16.87 21.16 23.02
C ARG A 295 17.07 19.81 23.71
N ASP A 296 17.87 19.76 24.77
CA ASP A 296 18.22 18.52 25.46
C ASP A 296 16.97 17.89 26.13
N GLY A 297 16.06 18.71 26.66
CA GLY A 297 14.77 18.25 27.20
C GLY A 297 13.87 17.64 26.13
N LEU A 298 13.76 18.29 24.97
CA LEU A 298 12.96 17.77 23.85
C LEU A 298 13.55 16.48 23.26
N LEU A 299 14.89 16.41 23.14
CA LEU A 299 15.58 15.20 22.69
C LEU A 299 15.38 14.04 23.65
N ALA A 300 15.48 14.26 24.96
CA ALA A 300 15.26 13.21 25.95
C ALA A 300 13.83 12.62 25.85
N ALA A 301 12.83 13.47 25.66
CA ALA A 301 11.45 13.04 25.50
C ALA A 301 11.24 12.20 24.20
N LEU A 302 11.80 12.66 23.07
CA LEU A 302 11.75 11.95 21.79
C LEU A 302 12.48 10.62 21.85
N ASP A 303 13.68 10.59 22.45
CA ASP A 303 14.53 9.41 22.60
C ASP A 303 13.84 8.33 23.46
N GLY A 304 13.11 8.72 24.49
CA GLY A 304 12.32 7.80 25.30
C GLY A 304 11.26 7.07 24.47
N VAL A 305 10.56 7.79 23.59
CA VAL A 305 9.57 7.20 22.68
C VAL A 305 10.23 6.30 21.62
N ALA A 306 11.31 6.77 21.01
CA ALA A 306 12.03 6.03 19.97
C ALA A 306 12.66 4.74 20.51
N ALA A 307 13.23 4.78 21.71
CA ALA A 307 13.80 3.62 22.38
C ALA A 307 12.72 2.56 22.71
N ALA A 308 11.59 2.99 23.29
CA ALA A 308 10.47 2.10 23.56
C ALA A 308 9.90 1.47 22.28
N ALA A 309 9.74 2.28 21.21
CA ALA A 309 9.29 1.80 19.92
C ALA A 309 10.26 0.75 19.34
N THR A 310 11.57 0.98 19.40
CA THR A 310 12.60 0.06 18.92
C THR A 310 12.60 -1.26 19.71
N ALA A 311 12.55 -1.17 21.04
CA ALA A 311 12.55 -2.35 21.93
C ALA A 311 11.33 -3.26 21.70
N ALA A 312 10.21 -2.74 21.21
CA ALA A 312 9.03 -3.53 20.91
C ALA A 312 9.28 -4.62 19.83
N ALA A 313 10.28 -4.44 18.94
CA ALA A 313 10.64 -5.45 17.94
C ALA A 313 11.13 -6.78 18.55
N ASP A 314 11.72 -6.71 19.74
CA ASP A 314 12.31 -7.86 20.41
C ASP A 314 11.30 -8.64 21.29
N ALA A 315 10.11 -8.07 21.51
CA ALA A 315 9.07 -8.73 22.29
C ALA A 315 8.60 -10.02 21.60
N ARG A 316 8.52 -11.10 22.34
CA ARG A 316 8.05 -12.42 21.89
C ARG A 316 6.97 -12.96 22.83
N GLY A 317 5.92 -13.51 22.22
CA GLY A 317 4.74 -13.97 22.94
C GLY A 317 3.77 -12.84 23.30
N ALA A 318 2.48 -13.16 23.43
CA ALA A 318 1.42 -12.16 23.59
C ALA A 318 1.61 -11.26 24.81
N ALA A 319 2.07 -11.80 25.94
CA ALA A 319 2.26 -11.03 27.17
C ALA A 319 3.38 -9.99 27.04
N ALA A 320 4.55 -10.39 26.51
CA ALA A 320 5.67 -9.48 26.31
C ALA A 320 5.35 -8.40 25.28
N VAL A 321 4.64 -8.74 24.19
CA VAL A 321 4.17 -7.75 23.19
C VAL A 321 3.21 -6.76 23.83
N THR A 322 2.24 -7.21 24.61
CA THR A 322 1.29 -6.31 25.30
C THR A 322 2.03 -5.36 26.26
N THR A 323 3.03 -5.87 27.01
CA THR A 323 3.86 -5.06 27.90
C THR A 323 4.67 -4.01 27.12
N ALA A 324 5.33 -4.42 26.02
CA ALA A 324 6.12 -3.52 25.19
C ALA A 324 5.27 -2.41 24.53
N LEU A 325 4.09 -2.74 24.00
CA LEU A 325 3.16 -1.76 23.45
C LEU A 325 2.61 -0.81 24.52
N GLY A 326 2.42 -1.32 25.75
CA GLY A 326 2.09 -0.50 26.92
C GLY A 326 3.22 0.47 27.29
N GLU A 327 4.48 0.07 27.16
CA GLU A 327 5.63 0.95 27.39
C GLU A 327 5.70 2.08 26.38
N VAL A 328 5.51 1.76 25.08
CA VAL A 328 5.41 2.80 24.04
C VAL A 328 4.28 3.80 24.36
N SER A 329 3.14 3.31 24.82
CA SER A 329 2.03 4.19 25.19
C SER A 329 2.35 5.08 26.38
N ARG A 330 3.06 4.53 27.38
CA ARG A 330 3.54 5.32 28.56
C ARG A 330 4.57 6.37 28.16
N SER A 331 5.52 6.04 27.28
CA SER A 331 6.52 6.99 26.80
C SER A 331 5.90 8.14 25.99
N LEU A 332 4.86 7.86 25.20
CA LEU A 332 4.07 8.91 24.52
C LEU A 332 3.41 9.86 25.52
N VAL A 333 2.79 9.34 26.57
CA VAL A 333 2.19 10.16 27.63
C VAL A 333 3.26 10.98 28.37
N ALA A 334 4.41 10.39 28.69
CA ALA A 334 5.54 11.08 29.31
C ALA A 334 6.11 12.21 28.42
N ALA A 335 6.06 12.05 27.08
CA ALA A 335 6.41 13.09 26.11
C ALA A 335 5.31 14.17 25.95
N GLY A 336 4.22 14.13 26.74
CA GLY A 336 3.14 15.12 26.71
C GLY A 336 2.03 14.87 25.68
N CYS A 337 1.98 13.68 25.07
CA CYS A 337 0.89 13.31 24.15
C CYS A 337 -0.41 13.06 24.93
N THR A 338 -1.54 13.55 24.41
CA THR A 338 -2.86 13.35 25.02
C THR A 338 -3.48 12.04 24.52
N ALA A 339 -4.41 11.45 25.30
CA ALA A 339 -5.14 10.24 24.92
C ALA A 339 -5.93 10.39 23.61
N GLU A 340 -6.38 11.58 23.26
CA GLU A 340 -7.09 11.88 22.03
C GLU A 340 -6.19 11.81 20.79
N SER A 341 -4.90 12.15 20.96
CA SER A 341 -3.91 12.06 19.88
C SER A 341 -3.50 10.62 19.54
N THR A 342 -3.71 9.68 20.48
CA THR A 342 -3.23 8.30 20.38
C THR A 342 -4.25 7.30 19.81
N GLY A 343 -5.50 7.72 19.48
CA GLY A 343 -6.62 6.80 19.33
C GLY A 343 -7.17 6.55 17.93
N ARG A 344 -6.84 7.30 16.91
CA ARG A 344 -7.80 7.38 15.79
C ARG A 344 -7.43 6.83 14.41
N ARG A 345 -6.18 6.57 14.01
CA ARG A 345 -5.86 6.19 12.61
C ARG A 345 -4.58 5.37 12.43
N ALA A 346 -4.52 4.17 12.96
CA ALA A 346 -3.45 3.25 12.57
C ALA A 346 -3.82 2.51 11.27
N SER A 347 -2.89 2.40 10.33
CA SER A 347 -3.12 1.77 9.01
C SER A 347 -3.39 0.26 9.11
N HIS A 348 -2.79 -0.43 10.09
CA HIS A 348 -2.87 -1.89 10.24
C HIS A 348 -3.11 -2.39 11.66
N GLY A 349 -3.31 -1.51 12.60
CA GLY A 349 -3.57 -1.80 14.01
C GLY A 349 -3.95 -0.52 14.73
N ARG A 350 -4.26 -0.62 16.02
CA ARG A 350 -4.57 0.52 16.86
C ARG A 350 -3.39 0.87 17.78
N THR A 351 -2.19 0.55 17.33
CA THR A 351 -0.95 0.71 18.09
C THR A 351 -0.11 1.87 17.54
N PRO A 352 0.65 2.58 18.37
CA PRO A 352 1.51 3.66 17.93
C PRO A 352 2.75 3.19 17.18
N VAL A 353 3.02 1.89 17.17
CA VAL A 353 4.10 1.23 16.43
C VAL A 353 3.55 0.10 15.58
N TYR A 354 4.21 -0.18 14.47
CA TYR A 354 3.96 -1.38 13.66
C TYR A 354 5.25 -2.17 13.51
N LEU A 355 5.09 -3.46 13.15
CA LEU A 355 6.19 -4.39 12.97
C LEU A 355 6.25 -4.82 11.51
N ASP A 356 7.44 -4.76 10.90
CA ASP A 356 7.73 -5.38 9.62
C ASP A 356 8.80 -6.44 9.79
N CYS A 357 8.68 -7.52 9.02
CA CYS A 357 9.56 -8.68 9.19
C CYS A 357 10.10 -9.17 7.85
N ARG A 358 11.38 -9.53 7.86
CA ARG A 358 12.05 -10.28 6.81
C ARG A 358 11.94 -11.78 7.13
N ARG A 359 11.37 -12.55 6.20
CA ARG A 359 11.33 -14.02 6.31
C ARG A 359 12.70 -14.61 6.01
N ASP A 360 13.06 -15.67 6.72
CA ASP A 360 14.29 -16.42 6.49
C ASP A 360 14.10 -17.43 5.35
N VAL A 361 13.91 -16.86 4.16
CA VAL A 361 13.81 -17.58 2.89
C VAL A 361 14.43 -16.72 1.80
N ASP A 362 15.30 -17.30 1.00
CA ASP A 362 15.84 -16.74 -0.24
C ASP A 362 15.48 -17.67 -1.38
N VAL A 363 14.88 -17.14 -2.46
CA VAL A 363 14.31 -17.90 -3.56
C VAL A 363 15.10 -17.61 -4.84
N THR A 364 15.29 -18.64 -5.66
CA THR A 364 15.80 -18.52 -7.03
C THR A 364 14.75 -19.12 -7.98
N LEU A 365 14.43 -18.35 -9.02
CA LEU A 365 13.56 -18.77 -10.12
C LEU A 365 14.41 -18.93 -11.37
N GLY A 366 14.48 -20.14 -11.91
CA GLY A 366 15.22 -20.47 -13.12
C GLY A 366 14.54 -19.97 -14.39
N ALA A 367 15.32 -19.83 -15.47
CA ALA A 367 14.81 -19.43 -16.79
C ALA A 367 13.68 -20.34 -17.26
N ASP A 368 13.80 -21.64 -17.05
CA ASP A 368 12.79 -22.66 -17.40
C ASP A 368 11.40 -22.41 -16.81
N LEU A 369 11.31 -21.73 -15.65
CA LEU A 369 10.03 -21.31 -15.06
C LEU A 369 9.51 -19.99 -15.63
N ILE A 370 10.40 -19.10 -16.01
CA ILE A 370 10.05 -17.74 -16.45
C ILE A 370 9.73 -17.69 -17.93
N ASP A 371 10.43 -18.50 -18.75
CA ASP A 371 10.21 -18.57 -20.20
C ASP A 371 8.78 -18.96 -20.54
N GLY A 372 8.16 -19.86 -19.76
CA GLY A 372 6.73 -20.20 -19.90
C GLY A 372 5.76 -19.05 -19.63
N LEU A 373 6.22 -17.97 -18.99
CA LEU A 373 5.44 -16.75 -18.76
C LEU A 373 5.58 -15.72 -19.88
N ALA A 374 6.59 -15.83 -20.75
CA ALA A 374 6.96 -14.76 -21.69
C ALA A 374 5.78 -14.30 -22.55
N THR A 375 5.09 -15.22 -23.20
CA THR A 375 3.94 -14.93 -24.07
C THR A 375 2.68 -14.60 -23.24
N PRO A 376 2.21 -15.45 -22.30
CA PRO A 376 0.95 -15.18 -21.61
C PRO A 376 0.99 -13.91 -20.76
N LEU A 377 2.10 -13.64 -20.08
CA LEU A 377 2.25 -12.41 -19.31
C LEU A 377 2.42 -11.19 -20.23
N GLY A 378 3.16 -11.33 -21.35
CA GLY A 378 3.32 -10.28 -22.34
C GLY A 378 1.98 -9.80 -22.92
N VAL A 379 1.07 -10.71 -23.23
CA VAL A 379 -0.29 -10.37 -23.68
C VAL A 379 -1.09 -9.58 -22.62
N LEU A 380 -1.03 -10.03 -21.37
CA LEU A 380 -1.70 -9.34 -20.27
C LEU A 380 -1.15 -7.92 -20.09
N LEU A 381 0.17 -7.78 -20.18
CA LEU A 381 0.85 -6.48 -20.03
C LEU A 381 0.53 -5.55 -21.22
N ASP A 382 0.41 -6.04 -22.44
CA ASP A 382 0.00 -5.23 -23.60
C ASP A 382 -1.43 -4.70 -23.42
N SER A 383 -2.36 -5.51 -22.94
CA SER A 383 -3.71 -5.06 -22.64
C SER A 383 -3.74 -4.09 -21.44
N ALA A 384 -2.82 -4.22 -20.48
CA ALA A 384 -2.66 -3.27 -19.38
C ALA A 384 -2.06 -1.93 -19.84
N ARG A 385 -1.10 -1.96 -20.78
CA ARG A 385 -0.57 -0.76 -21.46
C ARG A 385 -1.69 0.00 -22.18
N TRP A 386 -2.48 -0.72 -22.97
CA TRP A 386 -3.64 -0.16 -23.67
C TRP A 386 -4.61 0.48 -22.66
N LEU A 387 -4.99 -0.24 -21.60
CA LEU A 387 -5.86 0.29 -20.53
C LEU A 387 -5.31 1.58 -19.93
N ALA A 388 -4.02 1.63 -19.62
CA ALA A 388 -3.39 2.82 -19.06
C ALA A 388 -3.46 4.01 -20.02
N ALA A 389 -3.26 3.79 -21.32
CA ALA A 389 -3.33 4.83 -22.32
C ALA A 389 -4.75 5.40 -22.48
N GLU A 390 -5.76 4.53 -22.57
CA GLU A 390 -7.16 4.96 -22.69
C GLU A 390 -7.65 5.71 -21.44
N VAL A 391 -7.24 5.26 -20.24
CA VAL A 391 -7.51 5.99 -19.00
C VAL A 391 -6.86 7.38 -19.03
N ALA A 392 -5.63 7.49 -19.51
CA ALA A 392 -4.95 8.79 -19.63
C ALA A 392 -5.70 9.72 -20.59
N ASP A 393 -6.16 9.21 -21.73
CA ASP A 393 -6.91 10.01 -22.72
C ASP A 393 -8.27 10.44 -22.18
N ALA A 394 -8.98 9.56 -21.50
CA ALA A 394 -10.25 9.86 -20.83
C ALA A 394 -10.09 10.94 -19.76
N VAL A 395 -9.07 10.80 -18.89
CA VAL A 395 -8.79 11.78 -17.83
C VAL A 395 -8.32 13.10 -18.42
N GLU A 396 -7.46 13.11 -19.44
CA GLU A 396 -7.00 14.35 -20.08
C GLU A 396 -8.14 15.13 -20.73
N ALA A 397 -9.11 14.43 -21.32
CA ALA A 397 -10.32 15.07 -21.87
C ALA A 397 -11.13 15.78 -20.77
N GLU A 398 -11.29 15.18 -19.59
CA GLU A 398 -11.96 15.79 -18.44
C GLU A 398 -11.17 16.98 -17.87
N LEU A 399 -9.84 16.83 -17.74
CA LEU A 399 -8.96 17.91 -17.31
C LEU A 399 -9.05 19.11 -18.26
N ARG A 400 -9.09 18.87 -19.57
CA ARG A 400 -9.23 19.93 -20.58
C ARG A 400 -10.60 20.61 -20.50
N ARG A 401 -11.69 19.86 -20.25
CA ARG A 401 -13.03 20.46 -20.02
C ARG A 401 -13.02 21.34 -18.78
N SER A 402 -12.44 20.86 -17.68
CA SER A 402 -12.32 21.62 -16.44
C SER A 402 -11.46 22.88 -16.62
N TRP A 403 -10.34 22.79 -17.32
CA TRP A 403 -9.45 23.91 -17.60
C TRP A 403 -10.15 24.99 -18.43
N ARG A 404 -10.84 24.62 -19.53
CA ARG A 404 -11.62 25.56 -20.36
C ARG A 404 -12.74 26.23 -19.55
N TRP A 405 -13.42 25.49 -18.68
CA TRP A 405 -14.42 26.07 -17.79
C TRP A 405 -13.82 27.08 -16.81
N LEU A 406 -12.62 26.83 -16.27
CA LEU A 406 -11.93 27.77 -15.40
C LEU A 406 -11.53 29.04 -16.14
N LEU A 407 -11.08 28.97 -17.39
CA LEU A 407 -10.73 30.13 -18.22
C LEU A 407 -11.93 31.06 -18.50
N THR A 408 -13.16 30.56 -18.40
CA THR A 408 -14.34 31.49 -18.49
C THR A 408 -14.50 32.37 -17.26
N ARG A 409 -13.73 32.15 -16.20
CA ARG A 409 -13.85 32.79 -14.87
C ARG A 409 -12.55 33.42 -14.37
N ARG A 410 -11.46 33.13 -15.00
CA ARG A 410 -10.12 33.53 -14.57
C ARG A 410 -9.25 33.79 -15.80
N ASP A 411 -8.38 34.75 -15.72
CA ASP A 411 -7.40 35.07 -16.81
C ASP A 411 -6.26 34.02 -16.83
N GLU A 412 -5.98 33.39 -15.69
CA GLU A 412 -4.92 32.39 -15.51
C GLU A 412 -5.44 31.23 -14.68
N VAL A 413 -5.07 30.00 -15.04
CA VAL A 413 -5.43 28.78 -14.33
C VAL A 413 -4.16 28.15 -13.76
N THR A 414 -4.14 27.95 -12.44
CA THR A 414 -3.07 27.24 -11.76
C THR A 414 -3.38 25.74 -11.66
N LEU A 415 -2.34 24.93 -11.38
CA LEU A 415 -2.50 23.50 -11.11
C LEU A 415 -3.42 23.26 -9.91
N ALA A 416 -3.37 24.13 -8.89
CA ALA A 416 -4.27 24.05 -7.72
C ALA A 416 -5.75 24.25 -8.10
N ASP A 417 -6.02 25.18 -9.01
CA ASP A 417 -7.38 25.42 -9.51
C ASP A 417 -7.90 24.21 -10.30
N LEU A 418 -7.05 23.69 -11.20
CA LEU A 418 -7.39 22.54 -12.02
C LEU A 418 -7.59 21.27 -11.18
N GLN A 419 -6.71 20.99 -10.21
CA GLN A 419 -6.84 19.85 -9.30
C GLN A 419 -8.17 19.89 -8.55
N PHE A 420 -8.57 21.05 -8.08
CA PHE A 420 -9.84 21.22 -7.37
C PHE A 420 -11.04 21.03 -8.29
N ALA A 421 -11.02 21.63 -9.48
CA ALA A 421 -12.12 21.51 -10.44
C ALA A 421 -12.29 20.09 -10.99
N ALA A 422 -11.20 19.35 -11.12
CA ALA A 422 -11.16 17.97 -11.61
C ALA A 422 -11.11 16.93 -10.46
N GLY A 423 -11.40 17.32 -9.22
CA GLY A 423 -11.22 16.48 -8.03
C GLY A 423 -11.91 15.11 -8.11
N ASP A 424 -13.11 15.04 -8.68
CA ASP A 424 -13.84 13.78 -8.81
C ASP A 424 -13.14 12.79 -9.77
N VAL A 425 -12.74 13.25 -10.95
CA VAL A 425 -12.04 12.38 -11.91
C VAL A 425 -10.67 11.95 -11.40
N LEU A 426 -9.95 12.81 -10.69
CA LEU A 426 -8.66 12.48 -10.09
C LEU A 426 -8.79 11.51 -8.89
N ALA A 427 -9.91 11.51 -8.20
CA ALA A 427 -10.14 10.62 -7.05
C ALA A 427 -10.73 9.26 -7.44
N THR A 428 -11.60 9.21 -8.44
CA THR A 428 -12.42 8.03 -8.78
C THR A 428 -12.33 7.59 -10.23
N GLY A 429 -11.74 8.40 -11.12
CA GLY A 429 -11.76 8.23 -12.57
C GLY A 429 -13.10 8.60 -13.22
N GLY A 430 -14.18 8.76 -12.44
CA GLY A 430 -15.49 9.12 -12.95
C GLY A 430 -16.12 8.06 -13.86
N GLN A 431 -17.08 8.48 -14.68
CA GLN A 431 -17.76 7.61 -15.65
C GLN A 431 -16.84 7.19 -16.80
N ALA A 432 -16.01 8.11 -17.30
CA ALA A 432 -15.15 7.86 -18.45
C ALA A 432 -14.16 6.69 -18.22
N VAL A 433 -13.60 6.58 -17.01
CA VAL A 433 -12.69 5.47 -16.66
C VAL A 433 -13.45 4.14 -16.52
N ARG A 434 -14.70 4.16 -16.04
CA ARG A 434 -15.53 2.94 -16.02
C ARG A 434 -15.83 2.43 -17.43
N GLU A 435 -16.10 3.32 -18.37
CA GLU A 435 -16.34 2.97 -19.78
C GLU A 435 -15.09 2.33 -20.41
N VAL A 436 -13.89 2.83 -20.08
CA VAL A 436 -12.62 2.22 -20.51
C VAL A 436 -12.47 0.80 -19.92
N GLN A 437 -12.83 0.59 -18.65
CA GLN A 437 -12.80 -0.74 -18.05
C GLN A 437 -13.78 -1.71 -18.71
N GLU A 438 -14.97 -1.24 -19.06
CA GLU A 438 -15.97 -2.03 -19.79
C GLU A 438 -15.47 -2.39 -21.19
N ASP A 439 -14.83 -1.47 -21.91
CA ASP A 439 -14.22 -1.75 -23.22
C ASP A 439 -13.08 -2.78 -23.12
N LEU A 440 -12.23 -2.71 -22.08
CA LEU A 440 -11.24 -3.76 -21.80
C LEU A 440 -11.90 -5.14 -21.70
N GLN A 441 -13.00 -5.23 -20.94
CA GLN A 441 -13.72 -6.50 -20.76
C GLN A 441 -14.40 -6.99 -22.05
N LEU A 442 -14.92 -6.08 -22.87
CA LEU A 442 -15.48 -6.41 -24.18
C LEU A 442 -14.40 -6.99 -25.12
N ARG A 443 -13.25 -6.35 -25.22
CA ARG A 443 -12.12 -6.84 -26.03
C ARG A 443 -11.61 -8.20 -25.54
N TRP A 444 -11.48 -8.39 -24.24
CA TRP A 444 -11.11 -9.70 -23.69
C TRP A 444 -12.19 -10.76 -23.91
N SER A 445 -13.48 -10.40 -24.01
CA SER A 445 -14.55 -11.36 -24.29
C SER A 445 -14.51 -11.91 -25.72
N GLU A 446 -13.80 -11.26 -26.64
CA GLU A 446 -13.50 -11.81 -27.96
C GLU A 446 -12.43 -12.92 -27.90
N ILE A 447 -11.49 -12.83 -26.95
CA ILE A 447 -10.46 -13.85 -26.71
C ILE A 447 -11.01 -14.97 -25.85
N ILE A 448 -11.73 -14.62 -24.78
CA ILE A 448 -12.27 -15.55 -23.79
C ILE A 448 -13.77 -15.73 -24.08
N SER A 449 -14.14 -16.88 -24.65
CA SER A 449 -15.55 -17.16 -24.95
C SER A 449 -16.43 -17.05 -23.71
N ALA A 450 -17.37 -16.10 -23.69
CA ALA A 450 -18.31 -15.88 -22.59
C ALA A 450 -19.27 -17.06 -22.34
N GLY A 451 -19.47 -17.95 -23.34
CA GLY A 451 -20.33 -19.13 -23.27
C GLY A 451 -19.60 -20.43 -22.94
N ALA A 452 -18.37 -20.35 -22.39
CA ALA A 452 -17.62 -21.54 -22.00
C ALA A 452 -18.39 -22.36 -20.95
N THR A 453 -18.48 -23.68 -21.18
CA THR A 453 -19.13 -24.67 -20.28
C THR A 453 -18.11 -25.57 -19.59
N ALA A 454 -16.80 -25.29 -19.77
CA ALA A 454 -15.67 -26.01 -19.18
C ALA A 454 -14.46 -25.09 -19.11
N PRO A 455 -13.43 -25.42 -18.33
CA PRO A 455 -12.17 -24.68 -18.31
C PRO A 455 -11.58 -24.49 -19.72
N LEU A 456 -11.11 -23.26 -20.01
CA LEU A 456 -10.53 -22.90 -21.28
C LEU A 456 -9.00 -22.97 -21.19
N HIS A 457 -8.40 -23.71 -22.13
CA HIS A 457 -6.96 -23.76 -22.35
C HIS A 457 -6.65 -23.10 -23.69
N LEU A 458 -6.15 -21.87 -23.63
CA LEU A 458 -5.82 -21.07 -24.81
C LEU A 458 -4.33 -21.21 -25.12
N ARG A 459 -3.99 -21.28 -26.41
CA ARG A 459 -2.59 -21.27 -26.84
C ARG A 459 -2.06 -19.86 -26.91
N GLY A 460 -0.89 -19.62 -26.36
CA GLY A 460 -0.27 -18.29 -26.29
C GLY A 460 -0.06 -17.65 -27.66
N ASP A 461 0.39 -18.42 -28.69
CA ASP A 461 0.58 -17.93 -30.05
C ASP A 461 -0.71 -17.39 -30.67
N ARG A 462 -1.83 -18.09 -30.45
CA ARG A 462 -3.14 -17.68 -30.96
C ARG A 462 -3.65 -16.45 -30.21
N VAL A 463 -3.53 -16.44 -28.88
CA VAL A 463 -3.95 -15.29 -28.06
C VAL A 463 -3.12 -14.06 -28.40
N ARG A 464 -1.81 -14.23 -28.64
CA ARG A 464 -0.91 -13.14 -29.07
C ARG A 464 -1.43 -12.47 -30.34
N ALA A 465 -1.73 -13.27 -31.37
CA ALA A 465 -2.23 -12.75 -32.65
C ALA A 465 -3.55 -11.97 -32.50
N MET A 466 -4.46 -12.42 -31.61
CA MET A 466 -5.69 -11.70 -31.33
C MET A 466 -5.45 -10.42 -30.53
N ALA A 467 -4.58 -10.49 -29.53
CA ALA A 467 -4.26 -9.36 -28.67
C ALA A 467 -3.60 -8.22 -29.43
N ASP A 468 -2.73 -8.51 -30.41
CA ASP A 468 -2.10 -7.50 -31.26
C ASP A 468 -3.11 -6.66 -32.05
N ALA A 469 -4.24 -7.27 -32.44
CA ALA A 469 -5.34 -6.58 -33.12
C ALA A 469 -6.26 -5.81 -32.15
N LEU A 470 -6.53 -6.39 -30.97
CA LEU A 470 -7.47 -5.83 -30.00
C LEU A 470 -6.85 -4.75 -29.10
N PHE A 471 -5.55 -4.85 -28.82
CA PHE A 471 -4.81 -3.93 -27.97
C PHE A 471 -3.62 -3.30 -28.71
N PRO A 472 -3.89 -2.44 -29.71
CA PRO A 472 -2.83 -1.81 -30.49
C PRO A 472 -1.95 -0.96 -29.58
N SER A 473 -0.66 -0.89 -29.92
CA SER A 473 0.30 -0.06 -29.15
C SER A 473 -0.14 1.41 -29.20
N PRO A 474 -0.27 2.09 -28.05
CA PRO A 474 -0.74 3.47 -27.98
C PRO A 474 0.32 4.52 -28.42
N GLY A 475 1.51 4.08 -28.82
CA GLY A 475 2.66 4.98 -29.02
C GLY A 475 3.36 5.31 -27.70
N PRO A 476 3.95 6.53 -27.56
CA PRO A 476 4.65 6.94 -26.35
C PRO A 476 3.75 6.92 -25.11
N LEU A 477 4.30 6.51 -23.97
CA LEU A 477 3.57 6.50 -22.71
C LEU A 477 3.16 7.91 -22.28
N ARG A 478 2.04 8.02 -21.57
CA ARG A 478 1.40 9.30 -21.25
C ARG A 478 1.91 9.91 -19.93
N TRP A 479 2.42 9.12 -19.01
CA TRP A 479 3.08 9.54 -17.78
C TRP A 479 4.13 8.51 -17.34
N ALA A 480 5.13 8.93 -16.57
CA ALA A 480 6.30 8.12 -16.26
C ALA A 480 5.97 6.82 -15.51
N ALA A 481 5.07 6.87 -14.53
CA ALA A 481 4.71 5.67 -13.73
C ALA A 481 4.01 4.60 -14.56
N SER A 482 3.36 4.93 -15.71
CA SER A 482 2.73 3.94 -16.59
C SER A 482 3.73 3.02 -17.28
N ARG A 483 5.03 3.29 -17.17
CA ARG A 483 6.10 2.41 -17.64
C ARG A 483 6.21 1.12 -16.83
N GLN A 484 5.73 1.13 -15.59
CA GLN A 484 5.84 -0.01 -14.68
C GLN A 484 4.48 -0.58 -14.34
N HIS A 485 4.38 -1.91 -14.41
CA HIS A 485 3.23 -2.67 -13.94
C HIS A 485 3.71 -3.75 -12.98
N SER A 486 2.90 -4.08 -11.98
CA SER A 486 3.29 -5.12 -11.02
C SER A 486 2.31 -6.28 -11.05
N PRO A 487 2.65 -7.39 -11.73
CA PRO A 487 1.92 -8.64 -11.60
C PRO A 487 2.23 -9.33 -10.28
N ASP A 488 1.18 -9.72 -9.56
CA ASP A 488 1.25 -10.63 -8.42
C ASP A 488 1.00 -12.05 -8.95
N LEU A 489 2.02 -12.92 -8.89
CA LEU A 489 1.99 -14.28 -9.43
C LEU A 489 2.12 -15.31 -8.31
N LEU A 490 1.23 -16.29 -8.30
CA LEU A 490 1.32 -17.43 -7.39
C LEU A 490 1.85 -18.64 -8.16
N LEU A 491 2.76 -19.37 -7.55
CA LEU A 491 3.30 -20.62 -8.10
C LEU A 491 2.71 -21.80 -7.33
N GLY A 492 2.08 -22.72 -8.05
CA GLY A 492 1.67 -24.01 -7.56
C GLY A 492 2.67 -25.07 -7.98
N ARG A 493 2.92 -26.08 -7.13
CA ARG A 493 3.76 -27.23 -7.43
C ARG A 493 3.04 -28.52 -7.01
N THR A 494 2.83 -29.41 -7.96
CA THR A 494 2.22 -30.72 -7.71
C THR A 494 3.22 -31.71 -7.09
N ALA A 495 2.75 -32.82 -6.60
CA ALA A 495 3.59 -33.83 -5.94
C ALA A 495 4.61 -34.48 -6.91
N ASP A 496 4.30 -34.57 -8.19
CA ASP A 496 5.19 -35.04 -9.27
C ASP A 496 6.18 -33.95 -9.73
N GLY A 497 6.11 -32.75 -9.15
CA GLY A 497 7.02 -31.66 -9.42
C GLY A 497 6.57 -30.70 -10.54
N ALA A 498 5.45 -30.94 -11.22
CA ALA A 498 4.92 -30.02 -12.20
C ALA A 498 4.51 -28.69 -11.54
N THR A 499 4.75 -27.60 -12.25
CA THR A 499 4.46 -26.24 -11.80
C THR A 499 3.35 -25.61 -12.61
N CYS A 500 2.58 -24.73 -11.97
CA CYS A 500 1.54 -23.94 -12.61
C CYS A 500 1.56 -22.52 -12.05
N TRP A 501 1.56 -21.54 -12.93
CA TRP A 501 1.45 -20.15 -12.53
C TRP A 501 -0.01 -19.70 -12.44
N VAL A 502 -0.30 -18.84 -11.50
CA VAL A 502 -1.64 -18.26 -11.31
C VAL A 502 -1.50 -16.76 -11.17
N LEU A 503 -2.19 -15.99 -11.99
CA LEU A 503 -2.31 -14.56 -11.83
C LEU A 503 -3.14 -14.26 -10.57
N GLY A 504 -2.56 -13.52 -9.64
CA GLY A 504 -3.25 -12.96 -8.49
C GLY A 504 -3.94 -11.67 -8.85
N GLU A 505 -3.18 -10.61 -8.94
CA GLU A 505 -3.60 -9.28 -9.35
C GLU A 505 -2.57 -8.71 -10.35
N LEU A 506 -3.00 -7.86 -11.27
CA LEU A 506 -2.10 -7.05 -12.10
C LEU A 506 -2.30 -5.58 -11.74
N HIS A 507 -1.34 -5.01 -11.05
CA HIS A 507 -1.34 -3.60 -10.65
C HIS A 507 -0.84 -2.74 -11.81
N VAL A 508 -1.77 -2.12 -12.53
CA VAL A 508 -1.48 -1.33 -13.73
C VAL A 508 -0.90 0.03 -13.36
N ALA A 509 0.13 0.45 -14.10
CA ALA A 509 0.80 1.74 -13.94
C ALA A 509 1.33 2.01 -12.52
N MET A 510 1.82 0.96 -11.86
CA MET A 510 2.33 1.05 -10.49
C MET A 510 3.45 0.05 -10.25
N ASN A 511 4.54 0.52 -9.66
CA ASN A 511 5.57 -0.34 -9.07
C ASN A 511 5.25 -0.56 -7.59
N THR A 512 4.72 -1.73 -7.26
CA THR A 512 4.33 -2.05 -5.89
C THR A 512 5.51 -2.25 -4.95
N LEU A 513 6.73 -2.44 -5.47
CA LEU A 513 7.97 -2.52 -4.67
C LEU A 513 8.48 -1.14 -4.23
N GLU A 514 7.95 -0.04 -4.76
CA GLU A 514 8.28 1.33 -4.32
C GLU A 514 7.78 1.68 -2.91
N SER A 515 7.19 0.73 -2.20
CA SER A 515 6.67 0.98 -0.86
C SER A 515 7.74 0.91 0.22
N ARG A 516 7.50 1.63 1.34
CA ARG A 516 8.40 1.63 2.51
C ARG A 516 8.66 0.23 3.06
N LEU A 517 7.64 -0.62 3.07
CA LEU A 517 7.78 -2.01 3.52
C LEU A 517 8.85 -2.76 2.74
N PHE A 518 8.76 -2.75 1.41
CA PHE A 518 9.70 -3.51 0.59
C PHE A 518 11.10 -2.92 0.65
N ARG A 519 11.23 -1.59 0.58
CA ARG A 519 12.52 -0.92 0.74
C ARG A 519 13.21 -1.27 2.06
N THR A 520 12.50 -1.23 3.20
CA THR A 520 13.07 -1.48 4.53
C THR A 520 13.35 -2.96 4.80
N GLN A 521 12.65 -3.87 4.11
CA GLN A 521 12.85 -5.32 4.23
C GLN A 521 13.68 -5.92 3.10
N CYS A 522 14.19 -5.11 2.18
CA CYS A 522 15.21 -5.50 1.21
C CYS A 522 16.58 -5.57 1.87
N ASP A 523 17.38 -6.56 1.51
CA ASP A 523 18.76 -6.69 2.00
C ASP A 523 19.70 -5.75 1.22
N ASP A 524 19.38 -5.46 -0.06
CA ASP A 524 20.05 -4.43 -0.88
C ASP A 524 19.03 -3.45 -1.47
N PRO A 525 18.60 -2.43 -0.70
CA PRO A 525 17.66 -1.43 -1.21
C PRO A 525 18.26 -0.52 -2.29
N ALA A 526 19.59 -0.46 -2.43
CA ALA A 526 20.25 0.30 -3.49
C ALA A 526 19.93 -0.29 -4.89
N GLU A 527 19.86 -1.61 -5.01
CA GLU A 527 19.46 -2.27 -6.26
C GLU A 527 18.07 -1.85 -6.74
N LEU A 528 17.12 -1.68 -5.81
CA LEU A 528 15.77 -1.20 -6.13
C LEU A 528 15.79 0.26 -6.61
N VAL A 529 16.59 1.11 -5.97
CA VAL A 529 16.76 2.52 -6.36
C VAL A 529 17.42 2.65 -7.73
N GLU A 530 18.46 1.87 -8.00
CA GLU A 530 19.17 1.84 -9.29
C GLU A 530 18.24 1.35 -10.42
N SER A 531 17.45 0.30 -10.18
CA SER A 531 16.46 -0.18 -11.13
C SER A 531 15.41 0.87 -11.45
N THR A 532 14.90 1.55 -10.41
CA THR A 532 13.97 2.68 -10.58
C THR A 532 14.63 3.83 -11.36
N ALA A 533 15.90 4.15 -11.10
CA ALA A 533 16.63 5.21 -11.81
C ALA A 533 16.76 4.93 -13.30
N ARG A 534 16.97 3.66 -13.68
CA ARG A 534 17.00 3.22 -15.09
C ARG A 534 15.64 3.38 -15.76
N ASP A 535 14.58 2.93 -15.08
CA ASP A 535 13.23 2.96 -15.62
C ASP A 535 12.72 4.41 -15.75
N MET A 536 13.04 5.25 -14.78
CA MET A 536 12.65 6.68 -14.76
C MET A 536 13.74 7.58 -15.37
N SER A 537 14.41 7.12 -16.44
CA SER A 537 15.51 7.84 -17.10
C SER A 537 15.14 9.25 -17.55
N ARG A 538 13.87 9.49 -17.95
CA ARG A 538 13.33 10.79 -18.37
C ARG A 538 12.73 11.63 -17.24
N GLY A 539 12.84 11.16 -15.99
CA GLY A 539 12.30 11.82 -14.82
C GLY A 539 10.87 11.42 -14.49
N ARG A 540 10.35 11.95 -13.38
CA ARG A 540 8.97 11.78 -12.88
C ARG A 540 8.56 12.97 -12.05
N VAL A 541 7.31 13.37 -12.11
CA VAL A 541 6.75 14.43 -11.26
C VAL A 541 5.84 13.79 -10.20
N VAL A 542 6.15 14.04 -8.92
CA VAL A 542 5.51 13.34 -7.80
C VAL A 542 4.84 14.36 -6.86
N PRO A 543 3.56 14.19 -6.50
CA PRO A 543 2.90 15.02 -5.50
C PRO A 543 3.44 14.73 -4.11
N VAL A 544 3.58 15.76 -3.30
CA VAL A 544 3.81 15.61 -1.86
C VAL A 544 2.47 15.37 -1.17
N TYR A 545 2.27 14.17 -0.65
CA TYR A 545 1.02 13.80 -0.01
C TYR A 545 0.90 14.43 1.38
N PRO A 546 -0.28 14.98 1.73
CA PRO A 546 -0.57 15.41 3.08
C PRO A 546 -0.51 14.24 4.07
N ARG A 547 -0.08 14.48 5.30
CA ARG A 547 0.01 13.45 6.35
C ARG A 547 -1.30 12.71 6.61
N HIS A 548 -2.42 13.38 6.41
CA HIS A 548 -3.77 12.83 6.65
C HIS A 548 -4.46 12.29 5.41
N ALA A 549 -3.81 12.34 4.25
CA ALA A 549 -4.38 11.79 3.01
C ALA A 549 -4.67 10.30 3.17
N ALA A 550 -5.84 9.88 2.71
CA ALA A 550 -6.21 8.48 2.70
C ALA A 550 -5.19 7.67 1.86
N GLY A 551 -4.61 6.62 2.46
CA GLY A 551 -3.58 5.81 1.83
C GLY A 551 -2.14 6.29 1.99
N ALA A 552 -1.88 7.59 2.20
CA ALA A 552 -0.51 8.10 2.37
C ALA A 552 0.20 7.56 3.63
N THR A 553 -0.56 7.12 4.62
CA THR A 553 -0.04 6.46 5.83
C THR A 553 0.22 4.97 5.62
N ALA A 554 -0.26 4.37 4.55
CA ALA A 554 -0.07 2.96 4.27
C ALA A 554 1.39 2.67 3.89
N ARG A 555 2.02 1.68 4.56
CA ARG A 555 3.41 1.28 4.27
C ARG A 555 3.56 0.53 2.96
N THR A 556 2.48 0.05 2.38
CA THR A 556 2.42 -0.72 1.13
C THR A 556 1.88 0.07 -0.05
N SER A 557 1.70 1.37 0.11
CA SER A 557 1.14 2.28 -0.89
C SER A 557 1.96 3.57 -0.98
N PRO A 558 1.74 4.44 -1.94
CA PRO A 558 2.40 5.74 -2.04
C PRO A 558 2.36 6.55 -0.71
N PRO A 559 3.29 7.47 -0.50
CA PRO A 559 4.28 7.96 -1.45
C PRO A 559 5.39 6.96 -1.71
N THR A 560 5.98 7.04 -2.91
CA THR A 560 7.12 6.20 -3.28
C THR A 560 8.28 6.35 -2.29
N ALA A 561 8.85 5.24 -1.87
CA ALA A 561 10.04 5.21 -1.02
C ALA A 561 11.35 5.03 -1.82
N LEU A 562 11.24 4.80 -3.13
CA LEU A 562 12.38 4.75 -4.04
C LEU A 562 12.48 6.09 -4.77
N ASP A 563 13.36 6.96 -4.28
CA ASP A 563 13.61 8.30 -4.83
C ASP A 563 15.03 8.36 -5.42
N PRO A 564 15.21 8.04 -6.72
CA PRO A 564 16.52 8.11 -7.34
C PRO A 564 17.02 9.56 -7.40
N PRO A 565 18.25 9.85 -6.97
CA PRO A 565 18.77 11.20 -6.94
C PRO A 565 18.66 11.92 -8.30
N GLY A 566 18.08 13.11 -8.28
CA GLY A 566 17.95 13.98 -9.46
C GLY A 566 16.91 13.54 -10.51
N ARG A 567 16.21 12.43 -10.30
CA ARG A 567 15.21 11.94 -11.25
C ARG A 567 13.82 12.49 -11.03
N TYR A 568 13.46 12.81 -9.78
CA TYR A 568 12.11 13.26 -9.44
C TYR A 568 12.04 14.77 -9.26
N ARG A 569 10.89 15.35 -9.67
CA ARG A 569 10.45 16.70 -9.35
C ARG A 569 9.22 16.60 -8.47
N TYR A 570 9.08 17.51 -7.53
CA TYR A 570 8.03 17.45 -6.53
C TYR A 570 7.16 18.69 -6.55
N TRP A 571 5.86 18.52 -6.30
CA TRP A 571 4.92 19.59 -6.13
C TRP A 571 4.01 19.37 -4.92
N SER A 572 3.54 20.46 -4.32
CA SER A 572 2.75 20.43 -3.09
C SER A 572 1.39 21.09 -3.31
N TYR A 573 0.33 20.47 -2.74
CA TYR A 573 -1.04 20.96 -2.85
C TYR A 573 -1.73 21.12 -1.49
N ASP A 574 -1.07 20.81 -0.37
CA ASP A 574 -1.60 20.92 0.99
C ASP A 574 -0.52 21.44 1.95
N ALA A 575 -0.98 21.80 3.15
CA ALA A 575 -0.19 22.38 4.23
C ALA A 575 0.92 21.49 4.78
N ASP A 576 0.64 20.21 4.86
CA ASP A 576 1.54 19.24 5.43
C ASP A 576 2.47 18.70 4.35
N ASP A 577 3.60 19.36 4.20
CA ASP A 577 4.69 18.89 3.36
C ASP A 577 5.26 17.59 3.97
N GLY A 578 4.86 16.47 3.40
CA GLY A 578 5.26 15.12 3.84
C GLY A 578 6.67 14.70 3.39
N ARG A 579 7.51 15.59 2.86
CA ARG A 579 8.84 15.23 2.34
C ARG A 579 9.95 15.35 3.37
N ALA A 580 11.02 14.56 3.12
CA ALA A 580 12.27 14.67 3.84
C ALA A 580 12.92 16.06 3.65
N GLU A 581 13.77 16.43 4.58
CA GLU A 581 14.50 17.70 4.57
C GLU A 581 15.40 17.84 3.33
N GLY A 582 15.49 19.05 2.81
CA GLY A 582 16.32 19.38 1.63
C GLY A 582 15.66 19.12 0.26
N ALA A 583 14.53 18.50 0.23
CA ALA A 583 13.82 18.28 -1.02
C ALA A 583 12.94 19.51 -1.39
N VAL A 584 13.22 20.13 -2.52
CA VAL A 584 12.46 21.27 -3.04
C VAL A 584 11.18 20.78 -3.69
N SER A 585 10.03 21.31 -3.24
CA SER A 585 8.73 21.08 -3.90
C SER A 585 8.16 22.41 -4.42
N VAL A 586 7.51 22.36 -5.58
CA VAL A 586 6.84 23.52 -6.18
C VAL A 586 5.40 23.58 -5.67
N PRO A 587 4.93 24.70 -5.11
CA PRO A 587 3.53 24.87 -4.76
C PRO A 587 2.63 24.74 -6.00
N ALA A 588 1.50 24.06 -5.86
CA ALA A 588 0.52 23.95 -6.95
C ALA A 588 0.04 25.30 -7.48
N THR A 589 0.06 26.34 -6.65
CA THR A 589 -0.29 27.73 -7.02
C THR A 589 0.81 28.43 -7.83
N ALA A 590 2.03 27.89 -7.86
CA ALA A 590 3.15 28.38 -8.67
C ALA A 590 3.30 27.61 -10.00
N VAL A 591 2.39 26.72 -10.31
CA VAL A 591 2.34 26.00 -11.59
C VAL A 591 1.16 26.53 -12.39
N THR A 592 1.45 27.20 -13.52
CA THR A 592 0.43 27.71 -14.47
C THR A 592 0.16 26.65 -15.53
N VAL A 593 -1.11 26.53 -15.94
CA VAL A 593 -1.55 25.52 -16.91
C VAL A 593 -1.89 26.18 -18.25
N HIS A 594 -1.26 25.70 -19.32
CA HIS A 594 -1.44 26.17 -20.68
C HIS A 594 -1.75 25.01 -21.63
N GLU A 595 -2.47 25.28 -22.70
CA GLU A 595 -2.63 24.32 -23.81
C GLU A 595 -1.55 24.61 -24.88
N VAL A 596 -0.75 23.57 -25.18
CA VAL A 596 0.31 23.60 -26.19
C VAL A 596 0.13 22.37 -27.08
N ASP A 597 -0.03 22.57 -28.39
CA ASP A 597 -0.22 21.50 -29.38
C ASP A 597 -1.31 20.45 -28.95
N GLY A 598 -2.42 20.97 -28.40
CA GLY A 598 -3.55 20.16 -27.97
C GLY A 598 -3.34 19.39 -26.66
N ARG A 599 -2.25 19.66 -25.91
CA ARG A 599 -1.96 19.06 -24.60
C ARG A 599 -1.91 20.13 -23.52
N LEU A 600 -2.33 19.75 -22.31
CA LEU A 600 -2.17 20.61 -21.14
C LEU A 600 -0.76 20.47 -20.58
N ILE A 601 -0.05 21.61 -20.49
CA ILE A 601 1.32 21.71 -19.95
C ILE A 601 1.29 22.57 -18.70
N GLY A 602 1.81 22.04 -17.60
CA GLY A 602 2.07 22.78 -16.37
C GLY A 602 3.47 23.42 -16.41
N ARG A 603 3.57 24.73 -16.23
CA ARG A 603 4.84 25.47 -16.11
C ARG A 603 5.07 25.83 -14.66
N ALA A 604 6.17 25.34 -14.09
CA ALA A 604 6.61 25.67 -12.74
C ALA A 604 7.36 27.01 -12.78
N GLU A 605 6.61 28.09 -12.64
CA GLU A 605 7.16 29.44 -12.72
C GLU A 605 8.20 29.70 -11.64
N GLY A 606 9.29 30.36 -12.01
CA GLY A 606 10.40 30.61 -11.10
C GLY A 606 11.28 29.39 -10.77
N HIS A 607 10.92 28.20 -11.25
CA HIS A 607 11.66 26.95 -11.02
C HIS A 607 12.35 26.39 -12.27
N GLY A 608 12.11 27.00 -13.44
CA GLY A 608 12.80 26.70 -14.69
C GLY A 608 12.47 25.35 -15.34
N TRP A 609 11.28 24.78 -15.08
CA TRP A 609 10.86 23.55 -15.73
C TRP A 609 9.35 23.51 -15.99
N SER A 610 8.98 22.67 -16.94
CA SER A 610 7.58 22.37 -17.28
C SER A 610 7.40 20.87 -17.51
N ALA A 611 6.17 20.39 -17.40
CA ALA A 611 5.81 19.01 -17.69
C ALA A 611 4.34 18.92 -18.17
N PRO A 612 3.95 17.83 -18.87
CA PRO A 612 2.54 17.55 -19.13
C PRO A 612 1.73 17.52 -17.83
N VAL A 613 0.51 18.04 -17.85
CA VAL A 613 -0.37 18.04 -16.66
C VAL A 613 -0.68 16.60 -16.20
N LEU A 614 -0.76 15.65 -17.14
CA LEU A 614 -0.91 14.22 -16.78
C LEU A 614 0.24 13.72 -15.92
N GLU A 615 1.46 14.24 -16.10
CA GLU A 615 2.60 13.86 -15.28
C GLU A 615 2.49 14.42 -13.85
N PHE A 616 2.01 15.66 -13.67
CA PHE A 616 1.71 16.18 -12.33
C PHE A 616 0.67 15.34 -11.59
N PHE A 617 -0.32 14.82 -12.33
CA PHE A 617 -1.35 13.96 -11.78
C PHE A 617 -1.04 12.47 -11.93
N GLY A 618 0.18 12.08 -12.32
CA GLY A 618 0.57 10.70 -12.59
C GLY A 618 0.30 9.74 -11.44
N GLU A 619 0.53 10.15 -10.20
CA GLU A 619 0.22 9.33 -9.01
C GLU A 619 -1.29 9.15 -8.79
N PHE A 620 -2.11 10.16 -9.12
CA PHE A 620 -3.57 10.04 -9.08
C PHE A 620 -4.08 9.10 -10.18
N LEU A 621 -3.52 9.22 -11.39
CA LEU A 621 -3.80 8.29 -12.48
C LEU A 621 -3.44 6.85 -12.10
N SER A 622 -2.26 6.62 -11.54
CA SER A 622 -1.86 5.31 -11.04
C SER A 622 -2.81 4.78 -9.97
N ALA A 623 -3.25 5.63 -9.03
CA ALA A 623 -4.20 5.23 -8.00
C ALA A 623 -5.58 4.86 -8.54
N VAL A 624 -6.05 5.54 -9.58
CA VAL A 624 -7.31 5.23 -10.29
C VAL A 624 -7.17 3.95 -11.10
N THR A 625 -6.02 3.73 -11.76
CA THR A 625 -5.82 2.65 -12.74
C THR A 625 -5.43 1.32 -12.08
N VAL A 626 -4.76 1.35 -10.94
CA VAL A 626 -4.07 0.20 -10.31
C VAL A 626 -4.92 -1.05 -10.14
N ASN A 627 -6.23 -0.91 -9.93
CA ASN A 627 -7.16 -2.03 -9.68
C ASN A 627 -8.21 -2.21 -10.78
N LEU A 628 -8.05 -1.56 -11.95
CA LEU A 628 -9.02 -1.65 -13.04
C LEU A 628 -8.89 -2.92 -13.88
N PHE A 629 -7.76 -3.61 -13.81
CA PHE A 629 -7.47 -4.76 -14.66
C PHE A 629 -8.35 -5.96 -14.29
N THR A 630 -9.46 -6.10 -15.01
CA THR A 630 -10.43 -7.16 -14.82
C THR A 630 -10.85 -7.68 -16.19
N LEU A 631 -10.51 -8.93 -16.49
CA LEU A 631 -10.62 -9.49 -17.84
C LEU A 631 -12.05 -9.88 -18.24
N ARG A 632 -12.93 -10.11 -17.27
CA ARG A 632 -14.30 -10.60 -17.51
C ARG A 632 -15.31 -9.82 -16.67
N PRO A 633 -16.50 -9.55 -17.22
CA PRO A 633 -17.62 -9.08 -16.41
C PRO A 633 -18.05 -10.18 -15.42
N ARG A 634 -18.74 -9.77 -14.33
CA ARG A 634 -19.30 -10.71 -13.38
C ARG A 634 -20.41 -11.54 -14.04
N ALA A 635 -20.43 -12.84 -13.75
CA ALA A 635 -21.49 -13.75 -14.16
C ALA A 635 -21.77 -14.79 -13.05
N PRO A 636 -22.93 -15.47 -13.08
CA PRO A 636 -23.26 -16.47 -12.06
C PRO A 636 -22.22 -17.57 -11.91
N HIS A 637 -21.61 -18.02 -13.02
CA HIS A 637 -20.50 -18.98 -13.03
C HIS A 637 -19.54 -18.64 -14.16
N LEU A 638 -18.27 -18.58 -13.88
CA LEU A 638 -17.20 -18.34 -14.83
C LEU A 638 -16.11 -19.40 -14.65
N TYR A 639 -15.90 -20.21 -15.69
CA TYR A 639 -14.88 -21.26 -15.67
C TYR A 639 -13.46 -20.70 -15.68
N ARG A 640 -12.50 -21.51 -15.22
CA ARG A 640 -11.07 -21.19 -15.24
C ARG A 640 -10.58 -20.96 -16.66
N VAL A 641 -9.67 -20.00 -16.85
CA VAL A 641 -9.02 -19.71 -18.13
C VAL A 641 -7.51 -19.73 -17.94
N LEU A 642 -6.86 -20.49 -18.82
CA LEU A 642 -5.40 -20.56 -18.94
C LEU A 642 -4.96 -20.05 -20.30
N ILE A 643 -3.82 -19.37 -20.33
CA ILE A 643 -3.00 -19.18 -21.54
C ILE A 643 -1.71 -19.95 -21.29
N ASP A 644 -1.46 -20.99 -22.10
CA ASP A 644 -0.43 -21.97 -21.85
C ASP A 644 -0.47 -22.48 -20.39
N ASP A 645 0.58 -22.30 -19.60
CA ASP A 645 0.64 -22.73 -18.19
C ASP A 645 0.27 -21.65 -17.17
N LEU A 646 -0.19 -20.46 -17.61
CA LEU A 646 -0.63 -19.38 -16.74
C LEU A 646 -2.15 -19.37 -16.59
N VAL A 647 -2.65 -19.60 -15.38
CA VAL A 647 -4.06 -19.34 -15.05
C VAL A 647 -4.27 -17.83 -14.97
N ILE A 648 -4.95 -17.26 -15.95
CA ILE A 648 -5.25 -15.82 -16.01
C ILE A 648 -6.58 -15.46 -15.33
N CYS A 649 -7.51 -16.40 -15.26
CA CYS A 649 -8.76 -16.26 -14.53
C CYS A 649 -9.06 -17.54 -13.76
N ARG A 650 -9.25 -17.41 -12.46
CA ARG A 650 -9.74 -18.49 -11.60
C ARG A 650 -11.20 -18.77 -11.87
N GLU A 651 -11.65 -19.99 -11.58
CA GLU A 651 -13.06 -20.32 -11.58
C GLU A 651 -13.78 -19.57 -10.46
N SER A 652 -14.95 -19.03 -10.77
CA SER A 652 -15.68 -18.17 -9.84
C SER A 652 -17.19 -18.26 -10.00
N TRP A 653 -17.89 -18.03 -8.90
CA TRP A 653 -19.35 -18.07 -8.78
C TRP A 653 -19.84 -16.79 -8.12
N SER A 654 -21.00 -16.29 -8.54
CA SER A 654 -21.66 -15.14 -7.95
C SER A 654 -23.11 -15.47 -7.64
N PHE A 655 -23.54 -15.20 -6.41
CA PHE A 655 -24.90 -15.50 -5.94
C PHE A 655 -25.51 -14.28 -5.23
N PRO A 656 -26.81 -14.02 -5.39
CA PRO A 656 -27.53 -13.16 -4.47
C PRO A 656 -27.46 -13.68 -3.04
N ALA A 657 -27.23 -12.81 -2.08
CA ALA A 657 -27.09 -13.21 -0.67
C ALA A 657 -28.34 -13.94 -0.13
N GLY A 658 -29.52 -13.60 -0.62
CA GLY A 658 -30.77 -14.25 -0.25
C GLY A 658 -30.92 -15.69 -0.76
N GLU A 659 -30.15 -16.08 -1.77
CA GLU A 659 -30.19 -17.43 -2.34
C GLU A 659 -29.23 -18.40 -1.67
N VAL A 660 -28.24 -17.91 -0.91
CA VAL A 660 -27.29 -18.76 -0.20
C VAL A 660 -27.98 -19.39 1.02
N PRO A 661 -28.01 -20.71 1.16
CA PRO A 661 -28.84 -21.40 2.15
C PRO A 661 -28.23 -21.35 3.57
N VAL A 662 -28.12 -20.18 4.15
CA VAL A 662 -27.60 -19.98 5.50
C VAL A 662 -28.63 -20.38 6.56
N PRO A 663 -28.21 -20.99 7.69
CA PRO A 663 -29.13 -21.37 8.74
C PRO A 663 -29.74 -20.13 9.43
N VAL A 664 -31.04 -20.20 9.74
CA VAL A 664 -31.78 -19.14 10.44
C VAL A 664 -31.21 -18.91 11.84
N ARG A 665 -30.79 -19.97 12.53
CA ARG A 665 -30.16 -19.89 13.86
C ARG A 665 -28.67 -20.19 13.78
N PRO A 666 -27.81 -19.40 14.42
CA PRO A 666 -26.38 -19.69 14.51
C PRO A 666 -26.14 -20.99 15.27
N GLY A 667 -25.29 -21.86 14.74
CA GLY A 667 -24.74 -23.02 15.46
C GLY A 667 -25.51 -24.34 15.34
N GLY A 668 -26.55 -24.42 14.51
CA GLY A 668 -27.19 -25.71 14.21
C GLY A 668 -26.43 -26.52 13.15
N ASP A 669 -26.17 -27.79 13.41
CA ASP A 669 -25.33 -28.65 12.54
C ASP A 669 -25.96 -28.91 11.17
N ALA A 670 -27.28 -28.89 11.07
CA ALA A 670 -28.02 -28.90 9.80
C ALA A 670 -27.67 -27.72 8.87
N GLY A 671 -27.18 -26.59 9.43
CA GLY A 671 -26.75 -25.43 8.65
C GLY A 671 -25.42 -25.64 7.95
N TYR A 672 -24.48 -26.35 8.56
CA TYR A 672 -23.20 -26.66 7.93
C TYR A 672 -23.37 -27.62 6.76
N GLN A 673 -24.25 -28.64 6.92
CA GLN A 673 -24.55 -29.56 5.86
C GLN A 673 -25.19 -28.86 4.66
N ARG A 674 -26.15 -27.97 4.89
CA ARG A 674 -26.78 -27.21 3.78
C ARG A 674 -25.78 -26.35 2.99
N LEU A 675 -24.86 -25.66 3.67
CA LEU A 675 -23.82 -24.89 3.00
C LEU A 675 -22.86 -25.79 2.22
N ARG A 676 -22.51 -26.95 2.75
CA ARG A 676 -21.66 -27.92 2.08
C ARG A 676 -22.34 -28.51 0.85
N ASP A 677 -23.62 -28.87 0.97
CA ASP A 677 -24.42 -29.41 -0.14
C ASP A 677 -24.65 -28.35 -1.22
N TRP A 678 -24.86 -27.09 -0.83
CA TRP A 678 -24.91 -25.98 -1.75
C TRP A 678 -23.59 -25.82 -2.53
N GLY A 679 -22.45 -25.85 -1.85
CA GLY A 679 -21.14 -25.78 -2.52
C GLY A 679 -20.95 -26.92 -3.53
N ARG A 680 -21.32 -28.15 -3.15
CA ARG A 680 -21.28 -29.33 -4.04
C ARG A 680 -22.23 -29.22 -5.23
N ALA A 681 -23.47 -28.77 -4.99
CA ALA A 681 -24.47 -28.61 -6.06
C ALA A 681 -24.07 -27.55 -7.07
N ALA A 682 -23.35 -26.50 -6.62
CA ALA A 682 -22.79 -25.47 -7.50
C ALA A 682 -21.46 -25.88 -8.16
N GLY A 683 -20.95 -27.09 -7.91
CA GLY A 683 -19.67 -27.55 -8.46
C GLY A 683 -18.43 -26.89 -7.86
N MET A 684 -18.55 -26.24 -6.72
CA MET A 684 -17.42 -25.55 -6.08
C MET A 684 -16.41 -26.54 -5.48
N PRO A 685 -15.10 -26.25 -5.57
CA PRO A 685 -14.10 -27.04 -4.87
C PRO A 685 -14.22 -26.85 -3.35
N ARG A 686 -13.63 -27.74 -2.59
CA ARG A 686 -13.64 -27.69 -1.11
C ARG A 686 -13.06 -26.38 -0.56
N HIS A 687 -12.00 -25.86 -1.17
CA HIS A 687 -11.25 -24.71 -0.73
C HIS A 687 -11.54 -23.52 -1.63
N VAL A 688 -12.11 -22.46 -1.07
CA VAL A 688 -12.50 -21.26 -1.81
C VAL A 688 -12.17 -19.99 -1.02
N PHE A 689 -12.10 -18.88 -1.74
CA PHE A 689 -12.15 -17.54 -1.16
C PHE A 689 -13.53 -16.93 -1.42
N VAL A 690 -14.10 -16.28 -0.40
CA VAL A 690 -15.41 -15.65 -0.48
C VAL A 690 -15.29 -14.16 -0.20
N ARG A 691 -15.92 -13.34 -1.02
CA ARG A 691 -16.10 -11.91 -0.78
C ARG A 691 -17.59 -11.62 -0.57
N THR A 692 -17.89 -10.96 0.54
CA THR A 692 -19.25 -10.49 0.87
C THR A 692 -19.28 -8.97 0.92
N PRO A 693 -20.42 -8.32 0.67
CA PRO A 693 -20.59 -6.88 0.88
C PRO A 693 -20.15 -6.46 2.29
N GLY A 694 -19.43 -5.34 2.39
CA GLY A 694 -18.87 -4.85 3.66
C GLY A 694 -17.53 -5.47 4.08
N GLU A 695 -17.05 -6.53 3.42
CA GLU A 695 -15.69 -7.05 3.62
C GLU A 695 -14.79 -6.57 2.47
N ARG A 696 -13.75 -5.81 2.82
CA ARG A 696 -12.84 -5.21 1.80
C ARG A 696 -12.04 -6.27 1.03
N LYS A 697 -11.77 -7.41 1.66
CA LYS A 697 -10.91 -8.47 1.09
C LYS A 697 -11.59 -9.83 1.23
N PRO A 698 -11.38 -10.73 0.25
CA PRO A 698 -11.88 -12.10 0.36
C PRO A 698 -11.33 -12.81 1.60
N TYR A 699 -12.08 -13.77 2.14
CA TYR A 699 -11.66 -14.63 3.23
C TYR A 699 -11.78 -16.10 2.83
N TYR A 700 -10.88 -16.91 3.38
CA TYR A 700 -10.79 -18.33 3.09
C TYR A 700 -11.94 -19.11 3.75
N VAL A 701 -12.50 -20.06 3.01
CA VAL A 701 -13.51 -21.02 3.45
C VAL A 701 -13.11 -22.43 3.02
N ASP A 702 -13.18 -23.37 3.96
CA ASP A 702 -13.14 -24.81 3.71
C ASP A 702 -14.53 -25.39 4.02
N PHE A 703 -15.18 -25.96 3.00
CA PHE A 703 -16.51 -26.56 3.14
C PHE A 703 -16.55 -27.78 4.07
N ALA A 704 -15.40 -28.28 4.52
CA ALA A 704 -15.29 -29.32 5.54
C ALA A 704 -14.98 -28.78 6.96
N ALA A 705 -14.89 -27.46 7.16
CA ALA A 705 -14.54 -26.83 8.43
C ALA A 705 -15.72 -26.06 9.06
N PRO A 706 -16.43 -26.62 10.06
CA PRO A 706 -17.61 -25.98 10.66
C PRO A 706 -17.37 -24.56 11.21
N LEU A 707 -16.18 -24.27 11.76
CA LEU A 707 -15.84 -22.92 12.24
C LEU A 707 -15.78 -21.90 11.10
N LEU A 708 -15.24 -22.27 9.94
CA LEU A 708 -15.16 -21.41 8.78
C LEU A 708 -16.53 -21.26 8.10
N LEU A 709 -17.33 -22.32 8.07
CA LEU A 709 -18.72 -22.27 7.59
C LEU A 709 -19.60 -21.38 8.50
N ALA A 710 -19.37 -21.39 9.82
CA ALA A 710 -20.06 -20.48 10.72
C ALA A 710 -19.72 -18.99 10.43
N ASN A 711 -18.46 -18.71 10.04
CA ASN A 711 -18.04 -17.38 9.60
C ASN A 711 -18.75 -16.97 8.30
N LEU A 712 -18.78 -17.86 7.30
CA LEU A 712 -19.49 -17.67 6.04
C LEU A 712 -20.97 -17.38 6.29
N ALA A 713 -21.65 -18.25 7.05
CA ALA A 713 -23.07 -18.12 7.37
C ALA A 713 -23.40 -16.77 8.02
N ARG A 714 -22.53 -16.30 8.92
CA ARG A 714 -22.70 -15.00 9.58
C ARG A 714 -22.54 -13.82 8.60
N ALA A 715 -21.53 -13.88 7.74
CA ALA A 715 -21.25 -12.81 6.78
C ALA A 715 -22.36 -12.71 5.73
N VAL A 716 -22.80 -13.85 5.18
CA VAL A 716 -23.89 -13.91 4.20
C VAL A 716 -25.21 -13.45 4.81
N ARG A 717 -25.54 -13.89 6.04
CA ARG A 717 -26.78 -13.45 6.71
C ARG A 717 -26.79 -11.92 6.87
N ARG A 718 -25.69 -11.32 7.32
CA ARG A 718 -25.58 -9.88 7.45
C ARG A 718 -25.76 -9.16 6.10
N ALA A 719 -25.20 -9.73 5.03
CA ALA A 719 -25.39 -9.19 3.69
C ALA A 719 -26.85 -9.29 3.24
N ALA A 720 -27.48 -10.45 3.42
CA ALA A 720 -28.89 -10.68 3.07
C ALA A 720 -29.88 -9.85 3.89
N GLU A 721 -29.59 -9.59 5.18
CA GLU A 721 -30.38 -8.70 6.03
C GLU A 721 -30.31 -7.23 5.57
N ALA A 722 -29.14 -6.82 5.03
CA ALA A 722 -28.97 -5.47 4.48
C ALA A 722 -29.58 -5.34 3.08
N ASP A 723 -29.32 -6.31 2.21
CA ASP A 723 -29.86 -6.39 0.85
C ASP A 723 -29.81 -7.85 0.37
N PRO A 724 -30.98 -8.53 0.19
CA PRO A 724 -31.02 -9.91 -0.32
C PRO A 724 -30.43 -10.08 -1.71
N GLN A 725 -30.38 -9.02 -2.53
CA GLN A 725 -29.79 -9.03 -3.87
C GLN A 725 -28.28 -8.71 -3.87
N ALA A 726 -27.71 -8.37 -2.71
CA ALA A 726 -26.29 -8.13 -2.57
C ALA A 726 -25.48 -9.36 -2.99
N VAL A 727 -24.44 -9.16 -3.81
CA VAL A 727 -23.73 -10.26 -4.44
C VAL A 727 -22.66 -10.84 -3.52
N ILE A 728 -22.67 -12.16 -3.41
CA ILE A 728 -21.62 -12.98 -2.78
C ILE A 728 -20.78 -13.58 -3.90
N ASP A 729 -19.51 -13.18 -3.96
CA ASP A 729 -18.55 -13.76 -4.90
C ASP A 729 -17.77 -14.89 -4.24
N VAL A 730 -17.66 -16.02 -4.92
CA VAL A 730 -16.85 -17.18 -4.52
C VAL A 730 -15.83 -17.45 -5.60
N VAL A 731 -14.58 -17.69 -5.23
CA VAL A 731 -13.47 -17.96 -6.16
C VAL A 731 -12.69 -19.17 -5.65
N GLU A 732 -12.34 -20.09 -6.55
CA GLU A 732 -11.50 -21.24 -6.20
C GLU A 732 -10.17 -20.81 -5.55
N MET A 733 -9.67 -21.62 -4.64
CA MET A 733 -8.31 -21.41 -4.10
C MET A 733 -7.29 -22.04 -5.05
N LEU A 734 -6.47 -21.20 -5.66
CA LEU A 734 -5.28 -21.61 -6.40
C LEU A 734 -4.07 -20.78 -5.98
N PRO A 735 -2.90 -21.42 -5.79
CA PRO A 735 -2.69 -22.88 -5.72
C PRO A 735 -3.54 -23.53 -4.62
N SER A 736 -3.94 -24.78 -4.86
CA SER A 736 -4.65 -25.58 -3.85
C SER A 736 -3.71 -25.96 -2.69
N PRO A 737 -4.22 -26.38 -1.53
CA PRO A 737 -3.38 -26.68 -0.36
C PRO A 737 -2.29 -27.73 -0.58
N ASP A 738 -2.54 -28.68 -1.46
CA ASP A 738 -1.58 -29.72 -1.87
C ASP A 738 -0.50 -29.19 -2.82
N GLN A 739 -0.73 -28.09 -3.51
CA GLN A 739 0.21 -27.44 -4.40
C GLN A 739 1.10 -26.37 -3.72
N LEU A 740 0.92 -26.09 -2.44
CA LEU A 740 1.75 -25.15 -1.70
C LEU A 740 3.18 -25.67 -1.58
N TRP A 741 4.13 -24.93 -2.12
CA TRP A 741 5.54 -25.32 -2.20
C TRP A 741 6.41 -24.76 -1.07
N LEU A 742 6.08 -23.56 -0.56
CA LEU A 742 6.87 -22.89 0.46
C LEU A 742 6.75 -23.62 1.80
N THR A 743 7.89 -24.13 2.31
CA THR A 743 7.94 -24.85 3.60
C THR A 743 8.92 -24.21 4.56
N ASP A 744 8.71 -24.47 5.87
CA ASP A 744 9.69 -24.23 6.92
C ASP A 744 10.56 -25.49 7.17
N ALA A 745 11.50 -25.38 8.09
CA ALA A 745 12.39 -26.48 8.47
C ALA A 745 11.66 -27.69 9.08
N ALA A 746 10.42 -27.50 9.58
CA ALA A 746 9.57 -28.57 10.10
C ALA A 746 8.66 -29.19 9.01
N GLY A 747 8.73 -28.69 7.76
CA GLY A 747 7.93 -29.17 6.64
C GLY A 747 6.51 -28.60 6.59
N HIS A 748 6.18 -27.61 7.42
CA HIS A 748 4.88 -26.96 7.35
C HIS A 748 4.78 -26.09 6.10
N ARG A 749 3.63 -26.13 5.41
CA ARG A 749 3.39 -25.42 4.17
C ARG A 749 2.73 -24.05 4.41
N TYR A 750 3.08 -23.09 3.54
CA TYR A 750 2.58 -21.71 3.59
C TYR A 750 2.06 -21.28 2.23
N THR A 751 1.00 -20.46 2.21
CA THR A 751 0.62 -19.73 1.00
C THR A 751 1.66 -18.65 0.71
N SER A 752 1.91 -18.42 -0.58
CA SER A 752 2.88 -17.41 -1.02
C SER A 752 2.50 -16.85 -2.40
N GLU A 753 2.98 -15.63 -2.68
CA GLU A 753 2.87 -14.99 -3.99
C GLU A 753 4.11 -14.16 -4.26
N PHE A 754 4.55 -14.15 -5.51
CA PHE A 754 5.61 -13.29 -6.01
C PHE A 754 5.02 -11.96 -6.47
N ARG A 755 5.63 -10.87 -6.06
CA ARG A 755 5.33 -9.53 -6.51
C ARG A 755 6.47 -9.09 -7.41
N MET A 756 6.20 -9.03 -8.71
CA MET A 756 7.18 -8.71 -9.74
C MET A 756 7.00 -7.28 -10.25
N VAL A 757 8.01 -6.77 -10.95
CA VAL A 757 7.92 -5.49 -11.67
C VAL A 757 8.21 -5.74 -13.13
N ALA A 758 7.20 -5.48 -13.96
CA ALA A 758 7.31 -5.48 -15.40
C ALA A 758 7.51 -4.04 -15.90
N VAL A 759 8.47 -3.87 -16.81
CA VAL A 759 8.87 -2.56 -17.34
C VAL A 759 8.64 -2.55 -18.84
N ASP A 760 7.93 -1.54 -19.32
CA ASP A 760 7.70 -1.33 -20.75
C ASP A 760 8.98 -0.88 -21.46
N ALA A 761 9.25 -1.41 -22.64
CA ALA A 761 10.31 -0.90 -23.51
C ALA A 761 9.98 0.49 -24.08
N LEU A 762 8.68 0.81 -24.22
CA LEU A 762 8.24 2.15 -24.59
C LEU A 762 8.61 3.14 -23.49
N GLU A 763 8.99 4.33 -23.90
CA GLU A 763 9.31 5.41 -22.99
C GLU A 763 8.23 6.49 -23.05
N PRO A 764 8.00 7.22 -21.95
CA PRO A 764 7.17 8.41 -22.01
C PRO A 764 7.82 9.41 -22.98
N ALA A 765 7.01 10.29 -23.59
CA ALA A 765 7.53 11.51 -24.20
C ALA A 765 8.34 12.28 -23.14
N GLU A 766 9.07 13.33 -23.54
CA GLU A 766 9.86 14.11 -22.60
C GLU A 766 9.02 14.52 -21.38
N VAL A 767 9.41 14.04 -20.19
CA VAL A 767 8.61 14.17 -18.96
C VAL A 767 8.79 15.56 -18.35
N VAL A 768 10.04 16.06 -18.31
CA VAL A 768 10.38 17.35 -17.73
C VAL A 768 11.24 18.13 -18.73
N THR A 769 10.72 19.25 -19.22
CA THR A 769 11.46 20.14 -20.09
C THR A 769 12.06 21.30 -19.29
N THR A 770 13.36 21.53 -19.42
CA THR A 770 14.00 22.69 -18.81
C THR A 770 13.62 23.94 -19.59
N VAL A 771 12.98 24.89 -18.95
CA VAL A 771 12.68 26.22 -19.51
C VAL A 771 13.75 27.16 -18.97
N GLY A 772 14.43 27.89 -19.84
CA GLY A 772 15.42 28.86 -19.41
C GLY A 772 14.82 29.83 -18.40
N VAL A 773 15.41 29.92 -17.20
CA VAL A 773 15.04 30.97 -16.25
C VAL A 773 15.43 32.29 -16.88
N PRO A 774 14.50 33.29 -17.04
CA PRO A 774 14.88 34.60 -17.48
C PRO A 774 15.94 35.12 -16.50
N THR A 775 17.14 35.38 -16.98
CA THR A 775 18.17 36.04 -16.20
C THR A 775 17.67 37.43 -15.80
N ALA A 776 18.00 37.84 -14.55
CA ALA A 776 17.55 39.11 -14.00
C ALA A 776 17.87 40.36 -14.88
N GLU A 777 18.68 40.19 -15.90
CA GLU A 777 19.02 41.23 -16.90
C GLU A 777 17.92 41.47 -17.96
N SER A 778 16.99 40.52 -18.17
CA SER A 778 15.89 40.70 -19.13
C SER A 778 14.65 41.43 -18.58
N GLN A 779 14.60 41.70 -17.26
CA GLN A 779 13.50 42.43 -16.61
C GLN A 779 13.68 43.97 -16.56
N VAL A 780 14.81 44.49 -17.04
CA VAL A 780 15.06 45.95 -17.06
C VAL A 780 14.71 46.56 -18.44
N ALA A 781 14.29 45.75 -19.42
CA ALA A 781 14.02 46.20 -20.79
C ALA A 781 12.56 46.03 -21.25
N GLN A 782 11.58 46.06 -20.34
CA GLN A 782 10.16 46.26 -20.69
C GLN A 782 9.46 47.23 -19.74
#